data_d7144754a6693ff79a2afd12823102b1
#
_entry.id   d7144754a6693ff79a2afd12823102b1
#
_cell.length_a   1.000
_cell.length_b   1.000
_cell.length_c   1.000
_cell.angle_alpha   90.00
_cell.angle_beta   90.00
_cell.angle_gamma   90.00
#
_symmetry.space_group_name_H-M   'P 1'
#
loop_
_entity.id
_entity.type
_entity.pdbx_description
1 polymer ?
#
loop_
_entity_poly.entity_id
_entity_poly.type
_entity_poly.pdbx_seq_one_letter_code
_entity_poly.pdbx_strand_id
1 'polypeptide(L)'
;MPSHDGASHRWHLLDRPGTKPDAPVVLCLHGNPTWSFLWSRILNELNSVFRVIAPDHLSMGLSEQVPTRVYRDRVADVNDLVTALNITSPIWIVAQDWGGAIAMGYAVAHPDRVAGLVLSNTGIAVPQDRRAPSLIRLAAASGIHRLVTKESSLFVRGTPFLPGREISAVQRTALAFPYRQRNRRNGVADFVADAPLTARHSSAQDIANVAENISTLTVPVRLVWGSRDPVFNDDFAHDLMNRFQNVALHRIADSGHLTVLETSIAPFVEAAINEAGAGKPLQQLPHNDATEATLWSHIDQWVNADDIAITDAAADASVTRPEFAALVATYAEALHHRGVRLGDRIAVLVPPSIDLIAVVYACWRIGAVAVIADRGLGLRGLKSAIRASRVKHVIGPVKAVAAARLLRWSPNASIIRLSALTRSPRVAKLEFVSAPEPGADDSAAVLFTSGATGPAKGVRYTHRQLYAQRDALQKTYNIIPTDTFVAAFAPFALYGPALGISTGLADMDVTSPGTLTAAALDDACRRVDATMVFASPAALANVVRTATADVEHLGKVRLVMSAGAPVPIKTLQEISRLCPEAELHTPYGMTEVLPVADVSLTDLVRIGTGQGVCVGKPVSGCDVRIDGQTSELLVSAPWMSAGYDALWLTQHNARPVVNTDGHTVTWHRTGDVGHIDPEGNVWIEGRLVHVIHTSRGPVAPVPLEIAIEAFPNVTRVAAVGVGPVDVEQIVIVIETIDSSDGPADTELTHAVRAALAPLTIASVWTTKKLPVDIRHNSKIDRTAVSKQMSQILAGTKK
;
A
#
# COMPACT_ATOMS: atom_id res chain seq x y z
N MET A 1 26.29 -13.30 35.78
CA MET A 1 25.61 -14.45 35.16
C MET A 1 26.67 -15.42 34.71
N PRO A 2 26.54 -16.73 34.96
CA PRO A 2 27.44 -17.75 34.41
C PRO A 2 27.45 -17.70 32.91
N SER A 3 28.59 -18.02 32.29
CA SER A 3 28.73 -18.00 30.83
C SER A 3 29.40 -19.28 30.32
N HIS A 4 29.14 -19.63 29.07
CA HIS A 4 29.69 -20.80 28.37
C HIS A 4 31.23 -20.81 28.31
N ASP A 5 31.89 -19.67 28.51
CA ASP A 5 33.33 -19.54 28.56
C ASP A 5 33.92 -19.92 29.97
N GLY A 6 33.09 -20.36 30.90
CA GLY A 6 33.48 -20.72 32.27
C GLY A 6 33.63 -19.54 33.22
N ALA A 7 33.44 -18.31 32.77
CA ALA A 7 33.46 -17.11 33.58
C ALA A 7 32.06 -16.67 34.03
N SER A 8 32.00 -15.64 34.86
CA SER A 8 30.75 -14.96 35.18
C SER A 8 30.83 -13.51 34.75
N HIS A 9 29.89 -13.05 33.96
CA HIS A 9 29.88 -11.70 33.41
C HIS A 9 28.70 -10.86 33.93
N ARG A 10 28.92 -9.55 34.03
CA ARG A 10 27.90 -8.58 34.41
C ARG A 10 27.21 -8.03 33.16
N TRP A 11 25.92 -8.30 33.09
CA TRP A 11 25.05 -7.77 32.04
C TRP A 11 24.32 -6.51 32.52
N HIS A 12 24.22 -5.53 31.66
CA HIS A 12 23.24 -4.48 31.80
C HIS A 12 22.03 -4.87 30.97
N LEU A 13 20.85 -4.71 31.52
CA LEU A 13 19.60 -4.95 30.83
C LEU A 13 18.49 -4.04 31.38
N LEU A 14 17.54 -3.71 30.53
CA LEU A 14 16.28 -3.08 30.91
C LEU A 14 15.24 -4.21 30.96
N ASP A 15 14.63 -4.42 32.14
CA ASP A 15 13.61 -5.44 32.35
C ASP A 15 12.33 -4.77 32.84
N ARG A 16 11.31 -4.73 31.98
CA ARG A 16 9.98 -4.27 32.32
C ARG A 16 9.11 -5.50 32.59
N PRO A 17 8.69 -5.76 33.85
CA PRO A 17 7.84 -6.89 34.14
C PRO A 17 6.50 -6.80 33.45
N GLY A 18 5.90 -7.94 33.15
CA GLY A 18 4.50 -8.03 32.72
C GLY A 18 3.54 -7.91 33.91
N THR A 19 2.24 -7.77 33.61
CA THR A 19 1.18 -7.66 34.64
C THR A 19 0.95 -8.96 35.42
N LYS A 20 1.46 -10.09 34.91
CA LYS A 20 1.37 -11.41 35.57
C LYS A 20 2.76 -12.05 35.62
N PRO A 21 2.99 -12.95 36.63
CA PRO A 21 4.27 -13.64 36.75
C PRO A 21 4.64 -14.54 35.57
N ASP A 22 3.65 -15.07 34.86
CA ASP A 22 3.74 -15.93 33.68
C ASP A 22 3.55 -15.15 32.36
N ALA A 23 3.71 -13.84 32.40
CA ALA A 23 3.57 -12.97 31.21
C ALA A 23 4.46 -13.45 30.04
N PRO A 24 3.96 -13.45 28.80
CA PRO A 24 4.79 -13.77 27.65
C PRO A 24 6.00 -12.84 27.57
N VAL A 25 7.17 -13.42 27.31
CA VAL A 25 8.44 -12.70 27.30
C VAL A 25 8.79 -12.23 25.90
N VAL A 26 9.12 -10.96 25.79
CA VAL A 26 9.66 -10.30 24.57
C VAL A 26 11.11 -9.92 24.84
N LEU A 27 12.05 -10.64 24.22
CA LEU A 27 13.48 -10.36 24.29
C LEU A 27 13.90 -9.47 23.13
N CYS A 28 14.49 -8.30 23.40
CA CYS A 28 14.86 -7.29 22.43
C CYS A 28 16.38 -7.25 22.22
N LEU A 29 16.89 -7.72 21.07
CA LEU A 29 18.31 -7.78 20.77
C LEU A 29 18.75 -6.66 19.84
N HIS A 30 19.61 -5.75 20.33
CA HIS A 30 20.14 -4.63 19.57
C HIS A 30 21.30 -5.02 18.64
N GLY A 31 21.64 -4.16 17.71
CA GLY A 31 22.80 -4.33 16.83
C GLY A 31 23.94 -3.35 17.12
N ASN A 32 24.77 -3.10 16.10
CA ASN A 32 25.97 -2.28 16.20
C ASN A 32 25.81 -0.93 15.45
N PRO A 33 26.05 0.22 16.05
CA PRO A 33 26.64 0.48 17.38
C PRO A 33 25.59 0.92 18.43
N THR A 34 24.49 0.24 18.51
CA THR A 34 23.40 0.59 19.44
C THR A 34 23.54 -0.15 20.80
N TRP A 35 22.57 0.02 21.69
CA TRP A 35 22.46 -0.59 23.00
C TRP A 35 20.99 -0.64 23.43
N SER A 36 20.65 -1.15 24.59
CA SER A 36 19.27 -1.33 25.07
C SER A 36 18.38 -0.10 24.95
N PHE A 37 18.92 1.11 24.95
CA PHE A 37 18.17 2.35 24.66
C PHE A 37 17.45 2.32 23.30
N LEU A 38 17.96 1.57 22.33
CA LEU A 38 17.30 1.36 21.03
C LEU A 38 15.83 0.94 21.20
N TRP A 39 15.56 0.20 22.25
CA TRP A 39 14.25 -0.40 22.55
C TRP A 39 13.37 0.46 23.48
N SER A 40 13.77 1.71 23.75
CA SER A 40 13.03 2.62 24.63
C SER A 40 11.56 2.77 24.25
N ARG A 41 11.24 2.80 22.95
CA ARG A 41 9.85 2.87 22.47
C ARG A 41 9.08 1.60 22.79
N ILE A 42 9.61 0.42 22.52
CA ILE A 42 8.96 -0.87 22.87
C ILE A 42 8.73 -0.97 24.37
N LEU A 43 9.72 -0.62 25.18
CA LEU A 43 9.60 -0.63 26.63
C LEU A 43 8.46 0.27 27.15
N ASN A 44 8.13 1.35 26.46
CA ASN A 44 7.09 2.28 26.85
C ASN A 44 5.75 2.03 26.17
N GLU A 45 5.75 1.59 24.91
CA GLU A 45 4.56 1.55 24.05
C GLU A 45 3.92 0.15 23.97
N LEU A 46 4.69 -0.94 24.15
CA LEU A 46 4.14 -2.30 24.12
C LEU A 46 3.22 -2.52 25.32
N ASN A 47 2.09 -3.18 25.10
CA ASN A 47 1.12 -3.46 26.15
C ASN A 47 1.78 -4.10 27.39
N SER A 48 1.37 -3.66 28.58
CA SER A 48 1.94 -4.08 29.86
C SER A 48 1.69 -5.56 30.24
N VAL A 49 0.84 -6.26 29.47
CA VAL A 49 0.66 -7.73 29.64
C VAL A 49 1.93 -8.52 29.31
N PHE A 50 2.87 -7.94 28.54
CA PHE A 50 4.13 -8.57 28.16
C PHE A 50 5.28 -8.17 29.09
N ARG A 51 6.14 -9.13 29.42
CA ARG A 51 7.45 -8.82 30.01
C ARG A 51 8.42 -8.48 28.89
N VAL A 52 9.10 -7.34 28.96
CA VAL A 52 10.06 -6.88 27.94
C VAL A 52 11.45 -6.83 28.53
N ILE A 53 12.38 -7.53 27.90
CA ILE A 53 13.79 -7.59 28.33
C ILE A 53 14.66 -7.10 27.19
N ALA A 54 15.42 -6.04 27.44
CA ALA A 54 16.36 -5.46 26.48
C ALA A 54 17.78 -5.45 27.08
N PRO A 55 18.60 -6.48 26.82
CA PRO A 55 19.98 -6.52 27.27
C PRO A 55 20.90 -5.69 26.38
N ASP A 56 22.01 -5.24 26.94
CA ASP A 56 23.18 -4.82 26.18
C ASP A 56 24.07 -6.05 25.94
N HIS A 57 24.44 -6.34 24.70
CA HIS A 57 25.40 -7.40 24.43
C HIS A 57 26.73 -7.20 25.22
N LEU A 58 27.41 -8.26 25.58
CA LEU A 58 28.71 -8.15 26.25
C LEU A 58 29.67 -7.29 25.39
N SER A 59 30.43 -6.45 26.04
CA SER A 59 31.29 -5.39 25.47
C SER A 59 30.53 -4.23 24.81
N MET A 60 29.19 -4.22 24.81
CA MET A 60 28.35 -3.14 24.27
C MET A 60 27.62 -2.40 25.40
N GLY A 61 27.12 -1.19 25.07
CA GLY A 61 26.30 -0.42 25.98
C GLY A 61 26.95 -0.23 27.36
N LEU A 62 26.26 -0.63 28.41
CA LEU A 62 26.70 -0.59 29.80
C LEU A 62 27.12 -1.98 30.36
N SER A 63 27.01 -3.05 29.56
CA SER A 63 27.50 -4.37 29.92
C SER A 63 29.00 -4.43 30.08
N GLU A 64 29.50 -5.45 30.75
CA GLU A 64 30.92 -5.70 31.01
C GLU A 64 31.72 -5.80 29.71
N GLN A 65 32.96 -5.27 29.74
CA GLN A 65 33.94 -5.45 28.67
C GLN A 65 34.59 -6.81 28.81
N VAL A 66 34.39 -7.68 27.85
CA VAL A 66 34.94 -9.07 27.82
C VAL A 66 35.90 -9.22 26.65
N PRO A 67 36.70 -10.31 26.58
CA PRO A 67 37.45 -10.67 25.40
C PRO A 67 36.62 -10.69 24.15
N THR A 68 37.27 -10.49 22.98
CA THR A 68 36.62 -10.48 21.69
C THR A 68 35.72 -11.68 21.50
N ARG A 69 34.44 -11.41 21.18
CA ARG A 69 33.43 -12.41 20.85
C ARG A 69 33.25 -12.53 19.35
N VAL A 70 33.15 -13.73 18.82
CA VAL A 70 32.73 -14.03 17.44
C VAL A 70 31.23 -14.40 17.43
N TYR A 71 30.65 -14.56 16.26
CA TYR A 71 29.22 -14.79 16.08
C TYR A 71 28.66 -15.93 16.96
N ARG A 72 29.31 -17.10 16.97
CA ARG A 72 28.86 -18.25 17.79
C ARG A 72 28.86 -17.95 19.28
N ASP A 73 29.85 -17.19 19.76
CA ASP A 73 29.95 -16.84 21.19
C ASP A 73 28.77 -15.92 21.57
N ARG A 74 28.41 -14.98 20.70
CA ARG A 74 27.26 -14.06 20.90
C ARG A 74 25.93 -14.80 20.92
N VAL A 75 25.76 -15.86 20.12
CA VAL A 75 24.58 -16.73 20.14
C VAL A 75 24.54 -17.50 21.46
N ALA A 76 25.67 -18.04 21.95
CA ALA A 76 25.79 -18.72 23.25
C ALA A 76 25.52 -17.76 24.41
N ASP A 77 26.05 -16.52 24.34
CA ASP A 77 25.81 -15.47 25.35
C ASP A 77 24.29 -15.21 25.54
N VAL A 78 23.47 -15.23 24.47
CA VAL A 78 22.02 -15.11 24.59
C VAL A 78 21.41 -16.31 25.31
N ASN A 79 21.87 -17.52 25.04
CA ASN A 79 21.42 -18.71 25.76
C ASN A 79 21.73 -18.66 27.23
N ASP A 80 22.96 -18.23 27.60
CA ASP A 80 23.38 -18.03 28.98
C ASP A 80 22.50 -17.00 29.69
N LEU A 81 22.21 -15.88 29.04
CA LEU A 81 21.32 -14.85 29.56
C LEU A 81 19.89 -15.38 29.81
N VAL A 82 19.27 -16.04 28.84
CA VAL A 82 17.91 -16.61 28.96
C VAL A 82 17.85 -17.64 30.08
N THR A 83 18.89 -18.47 30.22
CA THR A 83 19.00 -19.47 31.26
C THR A 83 19.17 -18.81 32.63
N ALA A 84 20.06 -17.83 32.77
CA ALA A 84 20.31 -17.13 34.05
C ALA A 84 19.07 -16.31 34.52
N LEU A 85 18.21 -15.87 33.59
CA LEU A 85 16.94 -15.21 33.91
C LEU A 85 15.81 -16.18 34.25
N ASN A 86 16.09 -17.50 34.28
CA ASN A 86 15.11 -18.57 34.53
C ASN A 86 13.86 -18.51 33.64
N ILE A 87 14.03 -18.09 32.37
CA ILE A 87 12.93 -18.04 31.41
C ILE A 87 12.75 -19.46 30.86
N THR A 88 11.64 -20.09 31.16
CA THR A 88 11.36 -21.50 30.79
C THR A 88 10.38 -21.58 29.60
N SER A 89 9.49 -20.59 29.44
CA SER A 89 8.55 -20.52 28.33
C SER A 89 9.24 -20.09 27.03
N PRO A 90 8.71 -20.49 25.86
CA PRO A 90 9.19 -19.96 24.58
C PRO A 90 9.05 -18.44 24.52
N ILE A 91 10.06 -17.76 23.97
CA ILE A 91 10.16 -16.30 23.92
C ILE A 91 9.87 -15.75 22.53
N TRP A 92 9.31 -14.57 22.48
CA TRP A 92 9.32 -13.73 21.27
C TRP A 92 10.62 -12.93 21.23
N ILE A 93 11.31 -12.95 20.08
CA ILE A 93 12.53 -12.17 19.92
C ILE A 93 12.27 -11.03 18.93
N VAL A 94 12.52 -9.79 19.38
CA VAL A 94 12.49 -8.60 18.57
C VAL A 94 13.91 -8.13 18.36
N ALA A 95 14.36 -8.05 17.10
CA ALA A 95 15.78 -7.85 16.86
C ALA A 95 16.08 -6.98 15.63
N GLN A 96 17.20 -6.26 15.67
CA GLN A 96 17.64 -5.34 14.63
C GLN A 96 19.14 -5.49 14.37
N ASP A 97 19.58 -5.33 13.10
CA ASP A 97 20.98 -5.36 12.68
C ASP A 97 21.67 -6.68 13.13
N TRP A 98 22.82 -6.64 13.79
CA TRP A 98 23.49 -7.81 14.37
C TRP A 98 22.62 -8.59 15.35
N GLY A 99 21.78 -7.89 16.12
CA GLY A 99 20.83 -8.57 17.01
C GLY A 99 19.92 -9.53 16.24
N GLY A 100 19.54 -9.18 15.00
CA GLY A 100 18.74 -10.08 14.15
C GLY A 100 19.54 -11.31 13.69
N ALA A 101 20.79 -11.17 13.30
CA ALA A 101 21.64 -12.30 12.97
C ALA A 101 21.82 -13.25 14.17
N ILE A 102 22.04 -12.69 15.37
CA ILE A 102 22.17 -13.44 16.61
C ILE A 102 20.84 -14.14 16.97
N ALA A 103 19.70 -13.44 16.83
CA ALA A 103 18.37 -14.01 17.05
C ALA A 103 18.08 -15.22 16.16
N MET A 104 18.46 -15.13 14.87
CA MET A 104 18.34 -16.25 13.94
C MET A 104 19.22 -17.43 14.34
N GLY A 105 20.46 -17.18 14.75
CA GLY A 105 21.36 -18.21 15.29
C GLY A 105 20.81 -18.89 16.53
N TYR A 106 20.30 -18.10 17.47
CA TYR A 106 19.66 -18.63 18.68
C TYR A 106 18.42 -19.48 18.34
N ALA A 107 17.56 -19.02 17.43
CA ALA A 107 16.36 -19.74 17.04
C ALA A 107 16.69 -21.09 16.35
N VAL A 108 17.73 -21.13 15.51
CA VAL A 108 18.20 -22.39 14.88
C VAL A 108 18.79 -23.34 15.91
N ALA A 109 19.57 -22.84 16.87
CA ALA A 109 20.17 -23.66 17.93
C ALA A 109 19.16 -24.14 18.99
N HIS A 110 18.10 -23.38 19.24
CA HIS A 110 17.11 -23.63 20.29
C HIS A 110 15.66 -23.40 19.79
N PRO A 111 15.18 -24.14 18.78
CA PRO A 111 13.88 -23.90 18.15
C PRO A 111 12.71 -23.99 19.13
N ASP A 112 12.76 -24.88 20.09
CA ASP A 112 11.71 -25.07 21.11
C ASP A 112 11.64 -23.91 22.13
N ARG A 113 12.65 -23.05 22.19
CA ARG A 113 12.72 -21.89 23.09
C ARG A 113 12.21 -20.61 22.45
N VAL A 114 11.85 -20.62 21.16
CA VAL A 114 11.42 -19.44 20.41
C VAL A 114 9.98 -19.60 19.98
N ALA A 115 9.11 -18.65 20.37
CA ALA A 115 7.72 -18.59 19.97
C ALA A 115 7.53 -17.85 18.63
N GLY A 116 8.42 -16.93 18.32
CA GLY A 116 8.41 -16.19 17.06
C GLY A 116 9.46 -15.08 16.99
N LEU A 117 9.65 -14.52 15.80
CA LEU A 117 10.65 -13.48 15.52
C LEU A 117 9.99 -12.24 14.91
N VAL A 118 10.36 -11.06 15.40
CA VAL A 118 10.09 -9.76 14.74
C VAL A 118 11.44 -9.13 14.42
N LEU A 119 11.79 -9.10 13.14
CA LEU A 119 13.11 -8.69 12.67
C LEU A 119 13.03 -7.36 11.91
N SER A 120 13.92 -6.44 12.25
CA SER A 120 13.98 -5.13 11.58
C SER A 120 15.39 -4.89 11.02
N ASN A 121 15.49 -4.50 9.75
CA ASN A 121 16.71 -4.09 9.08
C ASN A 121 17.96 -4.92 9.52
N THR A 122 18.00 -6.16 9.11
CA THR A 122 19.02 -7.16 9.47
C THR A 122 19.33 -8.10 8.29
N GLY A 123 20.23 -9.03 8.46
CA GLY A 123 20.54 -10.10 7.51
C GLY A 123 21.32 -11.21 8.16
N ILE A 124 21.28 -12.40 7.57
CA ILE A 124 22.09 -13.54 7.96
C ILE A 124 23.22 -13.83 6.96
N ALA A 125 23.00 -13.47 5.72
CA ALA A 125 23.98 -13.60 4.64
C ALA A 125 23.87 -12.42 3.68
N VAL A 126 24.89 -12.21 2.88
CA VAL A 126 24.79 -11.30 1.73
C VAL A 126 23.89 -11.96 0.69
N PRO A 127 22.82 -11.29 0.21
CA PRO A 127 21.94 -11.86 -0.81
C PRO A 127 22.70 -12.31 -2.06
N GLN A 128 22.19 -13.38 -2.70
CA GLN A 128 22.81 -13.95 -3.89
C GLN A 128 23.03 -12.86 -4.97
N ASP A 129 24.16 -12.93 -5.68
CA ASP A 129 24.59 -11.98 -6.71
C ASP A 129 24.79 -10.53 -6.21
N ARG A 130 24.91 -10.34 -4.91
CA ARG A 130 25.19 -9.05 -4.27
C ARG A 130 26.57 -8.98 -3.65
N ARG A 131 27.03 -7.77 -3.45
CA ARG A 131 28.22 -7.47 -2.62
C ARG A 131 27.76 -6.98 -1.26
N ALA A 132 28.55 -7.27 -0.25
CA ALA A 132 28.35 -6.69 1.08
C ALA A 132 28.21 -5.15 1.00
N PRO A 133 27.39 -4.52 1.84
CA PRO A 133 27.14 -3.08 1.82
C PRO A 133 28.43 -2.27 1.84
N SER A 134 28.49 -1.21 1.01
CA SER A 134 29.71 -0.41 0.85
C SER A 134 30.18 0.24 2.15
N LEU A 135 29.25 0.68 3.00
CA LEU A 135 29.56 1.25 4.31
C LEU A 135 30.24 0.23 5.22
N ILE A 136 29.78 -1.02 5.25
CA ILE A 136 30.38 -2.09 6.06
C ILE A 136 31.75 -2.46 5.51
N ARG A 137 31.90 -2.61 4.19
CA ARG A 137 33.20 -2.87 3.58
C ARG A 137 34.22 -1.78 3.87
N LEU A 138 33.81 -0.52 3.85
CA LEU A 138 34.66 0.61 4.18
C LEU A 138 35.05 0.60 5.67
N ALA A 139 34.08 0.41 6.57
CA ALA A 139 34.32 0.37 8.02
C ALA A 139 35.21 -0.81 8.44
N ALA A 140 35.15 -1.94 7.72
CA ALA A 140 35.94 -3.13 7.99
C ALA A 140 37.30 -3.12 7.26
N ALA A 141 37.62 -2.13 6.43
CA ALA A 141 38.84 -2.08 5.66
C ALA A 141 40.09 -1.97 6.57
N SER A 142 41.12 -2.79 6.28
CA SER A 142 42.38 -2.76 7.05
C SER A 142 43.01 -1.35 7.01
N GLY A 143 43.48 -0.88 8.17
CA GLY A 143 44.01 0.46 8.35
C GLY A 143 42.96 1.54 8.72
N ILE A 144 41.71 1.38 8.35
CA ILE A 144 40.62 2.32 8.66
C ILE A 144 39.76 1.79 9.83
N HIS A 145 39.54 0.49 9.90
CA HIS A 145 38.65 -0.15 10.85
C HIS A 145 38.79 0.37 12.28
N ARG A 146 39.96 0.23 12.90
CA ARG A 146 40.21 0.67 14.29
C ARG A 146 40.03 2.18 14.45
N LEU A 147 40.49 2.97 13.49
CA LEU A 147 40.36 4.42 13.52
C LEU A 147 38.92 4.88 13.58
N VAL A 148 38.06 4.31 12.75
CA VAL A 148 36.65 4.72 12.61
C VAL A 148 35.79 4.15 13.73
N THR A 149 36.03 2.90 14.18
CA THR A 149 35.15 2.17 15.08
C THR A 149 35.56 2.26 16.54
N LYS A 150 36.87 2.36 16.85
CA LYS A 150 37.41 2.34 18.23
C LYS A 150 38.09 3.66 18.62
N GLU A 151 39.08 4.11 17.82
CA GLU A 151 39.87 5.28 18.20
C GLU A 151 39.04 6.56 18.15
N SER A 152 38.23 6.74 17.13
CA SER A 152 37.24 7.81 17.05
C SER A 152 35.84 7.32 17.40
N SER A 153 34.92 8.27 17.63
CA SER A 153 33.49 7.99 17.79
C SER A 153 32.69 8.14 16.48
N LEU A 154 33.38 8.16 15.35
CA LEU A 154 32.77 8.52 14.06
C LEU A 154 31.67 7.53 13.66
N PHE A 155 31.93 6.23 13.84
CA PHE A 155 30.95 5.19 13.52
C PHE A 155 29.68 5.32 14.36
N VAL A 156 29.82 5.49 15.70
CA VAL A 156 28.71 5.68 16.63
C VAL A 156 27.91 6.95 16.33
N ARG A 157 28.61 8.07 16.12
CA ARG A 157 27.97 9.37 15.88
C ARG A 157 27.39 9.50 14.46
N GLY A 158 27.93 8.77 13.49
CA GLY A 158 27.47 8.79 12.10
C GLY A 158 26.21 7.97 11.86
N THR A 159 26.02 6.86 12.58
CA THR A 159 24.88 5.96 12.40
C THR A 159 23.50 6.65 12.48
N PRO A 160 23.22 7.56 13.44
CA PRO A 160 21.94 8.27 13.50
C PRO A 160 21.65 9.24 12.35
N PHE A 161 22.61 9.48 11.47
CA PHE A 161 22.45 10.33 10.27
C PHE A 161 22.32 9.52 8.98
N LEU A 162 22.21 8.19 9.07
CA LEU A 162 21.84 7.36 7.93
C LEU A 162 20.44 7.77 7.43
N PRO A 163 20.18 7.62 6.10
CA PRO A 163 18.88 8.00 5.54
C PRO A 163 17.70 7.32 6.26
N GLY A 164 16.71 8.12 6.63
CA GLY A 164 15.51 7.65 7.34
C GLY A 164 14.65 8.84 7.78
N ARG A 165 13.81 8.65 8.78
CA ARG A 165 13.15 9.73 9.50
C ARG A 165 14.15 10.41 10.47
N GLU A 166 13.85 11.63 10.82
CA GLU A 166 14.72 12.37 11.72
C GLU A 166 14.72 11.78 13.14
N ILE A 167 15.91 11.53 13.65
CA ILE A 167 16.16 11.13 15.04
C ILE A 167 16.48 12.40 15.83
N SER A 168 15.77 12.62 16.94
CA SER A 168 15.95 13.83 17.77
C SER A 168 17.37 13.96 18.36
N ALA A 169 17.77 15.18 18.68
CA ALA A 169 19.07 15.44 19.31
C ALA A 169 19.25 14.68 20.63
N VAL A 170 18.17 14.53 21.40
CA VAL A 170 18.16 13.74 22.65
C VAL A 170 18.44 12.28 22.37
N GLN A 171 17.76 11.68 21.39
CA GLN A 171 18.00 10.29 21.03
C GLN A 171 19.41 10.06 20.48
N ARG A 172 19.95 10.97 19.65
CA ARG A 172 21.34 10.88 19.18
C ARG A 172 22.34 10.94 20.33
N THR A 173 22.09 11.79 21.31
CA THR A 173 22.94 11.91 22.50
C THR A 173 22.89 10.65 23.34
N ALA A 174 21.70 10.09 23.54
CA ALA A 174 21.49 8.85 24.29
C ALA A 174 22.15 7.65 23.62
N LEU A 175 22.02 7.49 22.30
CA LEU A 175 22.70 6.43 21.55
C LEU A 175 24.22 6.47 21.71
N ALA A 176 24.83 7.66 21.71
CA ALA A 176 26.26 7.83 21.84
C ALA A 176 26.76 7.75 23.29
N PHE A 177 25.87 7.78 24.28
CA PHE A 177 26.24 7.93 25.70
C PHE A 177 27.24 6.90 26.22
N PRO A 178 27.03 5.55 26.04
CA PRO A 178 27.97 4.57 26.56
C PRO A 178 29.34 4.61 25.89
N TYR A 179 29.40 5.09 24.67
CA TYR A 179 30.56 5.01 23.77
C TYR A 179 31.45 6.26 23.78
N ARG A 180 31.25 7.17 24.76
CA ARG A 180 32.06 8.39 24.90
C ARG A 180 33.53 8.09 25.12
N GLN A 181 33.82 7.07 25.94
CA GLN A 181 35.18 6.63 26.25
C GLN A 181 35.67 5.62 25.23
N ARG A 182 36.96 5.69 24.85
CA ARG A 182 37.59 4.81 23.86
C ARG A 182 37.49 3.31 24.22
N ASN A 183 37.72 2.96 25.47
CA ASN A 183 37.69 1.58 25.95
C ASN A 183 36.30 0.96 25.91
N ARG A 184 35.24 1.78 25.90
CA ARG A 184 33.84 1.32 25.75
C ARG A 184 33.43 1.02 24.31
N ARG A 185 34.31 1.31 23.30
CA ARG A 185 34.05 1.05 21.89
C ARG A 185 34.70 -0.25 21.37
N ASN A 186 35.27 -1.10 22.28
CA ASN A 186 35.84 -2.40 21.86
C ASN A 186 34.76 -3.24 21.14
N GLY A 187 33.62 -3.47 21.77
CA GLY A 187 32.53 -4.25 21.17
C GLY A 187 32.06 -3.70 19.82
N VAL A 188 32.00 -2.36 19.65
CA VAL A 188 31.67 -1.72 18.36
C VAL A 188 32.66 -2.14 17.28
N ALA A 189 33.96 -2.14 17.60
CA ALA A 189 34.99 -2.57 16.65
C ALA A 189 34.91 -4.09 16.38
N ASP A 190 34.70 -4.90 17.42
CA ASP A 190 34.62 -6.35 17.30
C ASP A 190 33.43 -6.79 16.43
N PHE A 191 32.27 -6.16 16.54
CA PHE A 191 31.13 -6.43 15.67
C PHE A 191 31.39 -6.12 14.20
N VAL A 192 32.07 -5.02 13.89
CA VAL A 192 32.46 -4.68 12.51
C VAL A 192 33.50 -5.67 11.98
N ALA A 193 34.46 -6.06 12.83
CA ALA A 193 35.48 -7.04 12.47
C ALA A 193 34.92 -8.42 12.22
N ASP A 194 33.84 -8.78 12.91
CA ASP A 194 33.19 -10.09 12.84
C ASP A 194 32.27 -10.25 11.61
N ALA A 195 32.08 -9.21 10.80
CA ALA A 195 31.32 -9.31 9.55
C ALA A 195 32.07 -10.19 8.50
N PRO A 196 31.49 -11.32 8.05
CA PRO A 196 32.17 -12.29 7.20
C PRO A 196 32.22 -11.80 5.74
N LEU A 197 33.12 -10.86 5.44
CA LEU A 197 33.31 -10.32 4.09
C LEU A 197 34.01 -11.30 3.13
N THR A 198 34.57 -12.38 3.65
CA THR A 198 35.21 -13.47 2.89
C THR A 198 34.86 -14.83 3.47
N ALA A 199 34.85 -15.87 2.65
CA ALA A 199 34.59 -17.24 3.08
C ALA A 199 35.63 -17.78 4.10
N ARG A 200 36.81 -17.15 4.23
CA ARG A 200 37.87 -17.55 5.17
C ARG A 200 37.68 -16.92 6.55
N HIS A 201 36.69 -16.07 6.73
CA HIS A 201 36.44 -15.41 8.01
C HIS A 201 36.00 -16.44 9.07
N SER A 202 36.41 -16.27 10.34
CA SER A 202 36.11 -17.20 11.45
C SER A 202 34.62 -17.48 11.64
N SER A 203 33.77 -16.48 11.46
CA SER A 203 32.31 -16.59 11.61
C SER A 203 31.58 -16.98 10.31
N ALA A 204 32.31 -17.14 9.19
CA ALA A 204 31.66 -17.37 7.88
C ALA A 204 30.89 -18.70 7.84
N GLN A 205 31.49 -19.79 8.38
CA GLN A 205 30.85 -21.10 8.39
C GLN A 205 29.63 -21.13 9.33
N ASP A 206 29.75 -20.55 10.52
CA ASP A 206 28.65 -20.52 11.49
C ASP A 206 27.45 -19.76 10.96
N ILE A 207 27.69 -18.60 10.32
CA ILE A 207 26.66 -17.78 9.68
C ILE A 207 26.05 -18.51 8.47
N ALA A 208 26.86 -19.19 7.64
CA ALA A 208 26.36 -19.97 6.52
C ALA A 208 25.47 -21.12 6.98
N ASN A 209 25.87 -21.84 8.02
CA ASN A 209 25.09 -22.93 8.63
C ASN A 209 23.71 -22.42 9.11
N VAL A 210 23.66 -21.25 9.77
CA VAL A 210 22.40 -20.66 10.19
C VAL A 210 21.56 -20.24 8.97
N ALA A 211 22.18 -19.62 7.95
CA ALA A 211 21.49 -19.18 6.73
C ALA A 211 20.87 -20.34 5.95
N GLU A 212 21.45 -21.55 6.02
CA GLU A 212 20.90 -22.76 5.42
C GLU A 212 19.77 -23.36 6.27
N ASN A 213 19.90 -23.33 7.60
CA ASN A 213 18.98 -24.01 8.51
C ASN A 213 17.80 -23.15 8.97
N ILE A 214 17.76 -21.83 8.74
CA ILE A 214 16.58 -21.01 9.11
C ILE A 214 15.31 -21.43 8.36
N SER A 215 15.42 -22.12 7.23
CA SER A 215 14.28 -22.72 6.52
C SER A 215 13.56 -23.82 7.28
N THR A 216 14.20 -24.40 8.30
CA THR A 216 13.58 -25.44 9.16
C THR A 216 12.67 -24.85 10.24
N LEU A 217 12.79 -23.55 10.50
CA LEU A 217 11.99 -22.86 11.50
C LEU A 217 10.54 -22.68 11.03
N THR A 218 9.60 -23.21 11.82
CA THR A 218 8.16 -23.11 11.55
C THR A 218 7.49 -21.95 12.29
N VAL A 219 8.18 -21.34 13.24
CA VAL A 219 7.68 -20.21 14.04
C VAL A 219 7.35 -19.00 13.14
N PRO A 220 6.36 -18.18 13.54
CA PRO A 220 6.04 -16.98 12.79
C PRO A 220 7.19 -15.97 12.81
N VAL A 221 7.53 -15.46 11.62
CA VAL A 221 8.54 -14.41 11.42
C VAL A 221 7.89 -13.19 10.78
N ARG A 222 8.06 -12.04 11.40
CA ARG A 222 7.54 -10.76 10.88
C ARG A 222 8.70 -9.81 10.63
N LEU A 223 8.85 -9.39 9.39
CA LEU A 223 9.87 -8.44 8.97
C LEU A 223 9.28 -7.03 8.97
N VAL A 224 9.83 -6.12 9.80
CA VAL A 224 9.45 -4.70 9.84
C VAL A 224 10.60 -3.89 9.28
N TRP A 225 10.43 -3.33 8.08
CA TRP A 225 11.58 -2.93 7.26
C TRP A 225 11.60 -1.46 6.86
N GLY A 226 12.61 -0.72 7.28
CA GLY A 226 12.90 0.63 6.81
C GLY A 226 13.55 0.60 5.42
N SER A 227 12.82 1.07 4.42
CA SER A 227 13.22 0.95 3.02
C SER A 227 14.33 1.90 2.56
N ARG A 228 14.69 2.88 3.40
CA ARG A 228 15.77 3.84 3.12
C ARG A 228 17.10 3.41 3.69
N ASP A 229 17.18 2.25 4.35
CA ASP A 229 18.40 1.72 4.93
C ASP A 229 19.46 1.47 3.84
N PRO A 230 20.65 2.13 3.89
CA PRO A 230 21.73 1.90 2.95
C PRO A 230 22.54 0.65 3.29
N VAL A 231 22.36 0.05 4.47
CA VAL A 231 23.06 -1.15 4.93
C VAL A 231 22.22 -2.39 4.62
N PHE A 232 21.05 -2.52 5.25
CA PHE A 232 20.10 -3.61 4.98
C PHE A 232 18.94 -3.10 4.14
N ASN A 233 19.17 -2.98 2.85
CA ASN A 233 18.16 -2.53 1.90
C ASN A 233 17.10 -3.62 1.63
N ASP A 234 16.14 -3.34 0.74
CA ASP A 234 15.07 -4.28 0.40
C ASP A 234 15.58 -5.65 -0.09
N ASP A 235 16.80 -5.76 -0.64
CA ASP A 235 17.37 -7.04 -1.10
C ASP A 235 17.55 -8.02 0.08
N PHE A 236 17.94 -7.51 1.26
CA PHE A 236 18.06 -8.34 2.48
C PHE A 236 16.69 -8.78 3.01
N ALA A 237 15.68 -7.91 2.99
CA ALA A 237 14.33 -8.30 3.36
C ALA A 237 13.81 -9.43 2.45
N HIS A 238 14.05 -9.31 1.17
CA HIS A 238 13.64 -10.31 0.18
C HIS A 238 14.41 -11.62 0.32
N ASP A 239 15.70 -11.57 0.66
CA ASP A 239 16.49 -12.77 0.94
C ASP A 239 15.91 -13.52 2.14
N LEU A 240 15.61 -12.82 3.24
CA LEU A 240 14.97 -13.43 4.42
C LEU A 240 13.58 -14.00 4.09
N MET A 241 12.77 -13.29 3.28
CA MET A 241 11.46 -13.81 2.84
C MET A 241 11.58 -15.11 2.03
N ASN A 242 12.66 -15.29 1.29
CA ASN A 242 12.88 -16.51 0.50
C ASN A 242 13.40 -17.67 1.36
N ARG A 243 13.99 -17.39 2.54
CA ARG A 243 14.58 -18.41 3.42
C ARG A 243 13.60 -18.95 4.45
N PHE A 244 12.76 -18.11 5.03
CA PHE A 244 11.79 -18.55 6.05
C PHE A 244 10.51 -19.12 5.43
N GLN A 245 9.93 -20.15 6.05
CA GLN A 245 8.67 -20.74 5.61
C GLN A 245 7.44 -19.90 6.01
N ASN A 246 7.41 -19.39 7.25
CA ASN A 246 6.29 -18.63 7.81
C ASN A 246 6.69 -17.18 8.04
N VAL A 247 6.79 -16.43 6.95
CA VAL A 247 7.28 -15.06 6.99
C VAL A 247 6.31 -14.09 6.33
N ALA A 248 6.19 -12.89 6.91
CA ALA A 248 5.48 -11.77 6.29
C ALA A 248 6.27 -10.47 6.45
N LEU A 249 6.20 -9.61 5.43
CA LEU A 249 6.93 -8.35 5.35
C LEU A 249 5.99 -7.15 5.52
N HIS A 250 6.38 -6.20 6.38
CA HIS A 250 5.82 -4.85 6.39
C HIS A 250 6.91 -3.82 6.12
N ARG A 251 6.83 -3.21 4.95
CA ARG A 251 7.79 -2.23 4.47
C ARG A 251 7.37 -0.80 4.84
N ILE A 252 8.23 -0.07 5.53
CA ILE A 252 8.01 1.33 5.91
C ILE A 252 8.81 2.22 4.96
N ALA A 253 8.11 2.91 4.07
CA ALA A 253 8.68 3.56 2.89
C ALA A 253 9.64 4.74 3.20
N ASP A 254 9.50 5.40 4.33
CA ASP A 254 10.28 6.59 4.73
C ASP A 254 11.22 6.34 5.91
N SER A 255 11.26 5.13 6.45
CA SER A 255 12.14 4.73 7.54
C SER A 255 13.48 4.18 7.03
N GLY A 256 14.51 4.29 7.84
CA GLY A 256 15.89 3.92 7.53
C GLY A 256 16.42 2.78 8.39
N HIS A 257 17.72 2.86 8.72
CA HIS A 257 18.42 1.82 9.47
C HIS A 257 17.91 1.68 10.91
N LEU A 258 17.60 2.79 11.58
CA LEU A 258 17.11 2.80 12.96
C LEU A 258 15.58 2.82 13.03
N THR A 259 14.92 2.01 12.21
CA THR A 259 13.46 1.92 12.07
C THR A 259 12.74 1.85 13.42
N VAL A 260 13.28 1.12 14.37
CA VAL A 260 12.67 0.91 15.71
C VAL A 260 12.66 2.16 16.60
N LEU A 261 13.52 3.15 16.31
CA LEU A 261 13.48 4.49 16.93
C LEU A 261 12.67 5.49 16.09
N GLU A 262 12.70 5.32 14.77
CA GLU A 262 12.05 6.23 13.83
C GLU A 262 10.52 6.06 13.84
N THR A 263 10.04 4.84 14.14
CA THR A 263 8.61 4.54 14.20
C THR A 263 8.31 3.56 15.34
N SER A 264 7.06 3.54 15.82
CA SER A 264 6.64 2.50 16.77
C SER A 264 6.55 1.15 16.09
N ILE A 265 7.21 0.14 16.66
CA ILE A 265 7.05 -1.25 16.23
C ILE A 265 6.23 -2.09 17.23
N ALA A 266 5.77 -1.50 18.33
CA ALA A 266 4.92 -2.18 19.30
C ALA A 266 3.66 -2.79 18.68
N PRO A 267 2.91 -2.09 17.80
CA PRO A 267 1.72 -2.67 17.15
C PRO A 267 2.05 -3.91 16.28
N PHE A 268 3.25 -3.97 15.71
CA PHE A 268 3.69 -5.14 14.93
C PHE A 268 3.98 -6.35 15.83
N VAL A 269 4.58 -6.11 16.98
CA VAL A 269 4.88 -7.16 17.97
C VAL A 269 3.59 -7.71 18.54
N GLU A 270 2.65 -6.85 18.95
CA GLU A 270 1.34 -7.26 19.47
C GLU A 270 0.54 -8.06 18.45
N ALA A 271 0.46 -7.57 17.22
CA ALA A 271 -0.25 -8.26 16.14
C ALA A 271 0.38 -9.64 15.84
N ALA A 272 1.73 -9.75 15.84
CA ALA A 272 2.41 -11.01 15.60
C ALA A 272 2.13 -12.04 16.69
N ILE A 273 2.13 -11.61 17.96
CA ILE A 273 1.84 -12.49 19.10
C ILE A 273 0.38 -12.93 19.08
N ASN A 274 -0.54 -12.00 18.85
CA ASN A 274 -1.98 -12.28 18.80
C ASN A 274 -2.34 -13.22 17.64
N GLU A 275 -1.76 -13.01 16.45
CA GLU A 275 -1.96 -13.88 15.28
C GLU A 275 -1.49 -15.32 15.57
N ALA A 276 -0.36 -15.49 16.24
CA ALA A 276 0.15 -16.81 16.61
C ALA A 276 -0.75 -17.54 17.63
N GLY A 277 -1.33 -16.79 18.58
CA GLY A 277 -2.24 -17.32 19.61
C GLY A 277 -3.63 -17.70 19.07
N ALA A 278 -4.10 -17.04 18.03
CA ALA A 278 -5.43 -17.27 17.46
C ALA A 278 -5.54 -18.53 16.58
N GLY A 279 -4.40 -19.19 16.27
CA GLY A 279 -4.37 -20.23 15.24
C GLY A 279 -4.53 -19.61 13.85
N LYS A 280 -4.12 -20.31 12.77
CA LYS A 280 -4.37 -19.84 11.42
C LYS A 280 -5.88 -19.87 11.17
N PRO A 281 -6.58 -18.74 10.97
CA PRO A 281 -7.89 -18.77 10.37
C PRO A 281 -7.71 -19.37 8.97
N LEU A 282 -8.46 -20.41 8.65
CA LEU A 282 -8.62 -20.83 7.27
C LEU A 282 -9.23 -19.62 6.54
N GLN A 283 -8.43 -18.91 5.78
CA GLN A 283 -8.90 -17.85 4.89
C GLN A 283 -9.67 -18.55 3.74
N GLN A 284 -10.92 -18.83 3.97
CA GLN A 284 -11.85 -19.08 2.88
C GLN A 284 -12.36 -17.71 2.44
N LEU A 285 -11.80 -17.22 1.34
CA LEU A 285 -12.49 -16.20 0.54
C LEU A 285 -13.86 -16.78 0.15
N PRO A 286 -14.92 -15.95 0.10
CA PRO A 286 -16.23 -16.41 -0.36
C PRO A 286 -16.04 -17.20 -1.65
N HIS A 287 -16.44 -18.49 -1.62
CA HIS A 287 -16.36 -19.34 -2.81
C HIS A 287 -17.40 -18.80 -3.79
N ASN A 288 -16.98 -18.44 -4.97
CA ASN A 288 -17.87 -18.01 -6.03
C ASN A 288 -17.93 -19.09 -7.08
N ASP A 289 -19.15 -19.41 -7.52
CA ASP A 289 -19.43 -20.15 -8.76
C ASP A 289 -19.12 -19.30 -10.01
N ALA A 290 -18.12 -18.40 -9.92
CA ALA A 290 -17.67 -17.59 -11.04
C ALA A 290 -17.30 -18.52 -12.19
N THR A 291 -17.74 -18.16 -13.37
CA THR A 291 -17.34 -18.81 -14.60
C THR A 291 -15.81 -18.93 -14.63
N GLU A 292 -15.27 -20.12 -14.84
CA GLU A 292 -13.83 -20.37 -14.99
C GLU A 292 -13.25 -19.71 -16.25
N ALA A 293 -14.05 -18.89 -16.95
CA ALA A 293 -13.64 -18.20 -18.16
C ALA A 293 -12.55 -17.17 -17.84
N THR A 294 -11.39 -17.34 -18.43
CA THR A 294 -10.23 -16.43 -18.26
C THR A 294 -10.53 -15.02 -18.79
N LEU A 295 -9.74 -14.02 -18.41
CA LEU A 295 -9.89 -12.65 -18.94
C LEU A 295 -9.64 -12.54 -20.45
N TRP A 296 -8.97 -13.53 -21.03
CA TRP A 296 -8.64 -13.56 -22.47
C TRP A 296 -9.48 -14.55 -23.27
N SER A 297 -10.44 -15.24 -22.66
CA SER A 297 -11.30 -16.23 -23.34
C SER A 297 -12.03 -15.67 -24.54
N HIS A 298 -12.48 -14.42 -24.49
CA HIS A 298 -13.11 -13.76 -25.65
C HIS A 298 -12.08 -13.43 -26.73
N ILE A 299 -10.85 -13.03 -26.36
CA ILE A 299 -9.79 -12.75 -27.33
C ILE A 299 -9.45 -14.00 -28.13
N ASP A 300 -9.46 -15.17 -27.52
CA ASP A 300 -9.21 -16.45 -28.18
C ASP A 300 -10.30 -16.82 -29.22
N GLN A 301 -11.49 -16.28 -29.05
CA GLN A 301 -12.63 -16.47 -29.95
C GLN A 301 -12.70 -15.42 -31.06
N TRP A 302 -11.89 -14.38 -31.01
CA TRP A 302 -11.87 -13.30 -31.97
C TRP A 302 -11.15 -13.69 -33.27
N VAL A 303 -11.68 -14.71 -33.95
CA VAL A 303 -11.10 -15.28 -35.17
C VAL A 303 -11.70 -14.71 -36.44
N ASN A 304 -12.87 -14.08 -36.35
CA ASN A 304 -13.59 -13.53 -37.49
C ASN A 304 -13.93 -12.08 -37.25
N ALA A 305 -13.83 -11.31 -38.30
CA ALA A 305 -14.45 -10.06 -38.59
C ALA A 305 -13.60 -8.82 -38.51
N ASP A 306 -13.92 -7.92 -39.38
CA ASP A 306 -13.46 -6.53 -39.49
C ASP A 306 -13.90 -5.67 -38.28
N ASP A 307 -14.49 -6.27 -37.24
CA ASP A 307 -14.94 -5.58 -36.05
C ASP A 307 -13.76 -4.99 -35.29
N ILE A 308 -13.86 -3.73 -34.94
CA ILE A 308 -12.88 -3.03 -34.13
C ILE A 308 -12.87 -3.62 -32.72
N ALA A 309 -11.66 -3.93 -32.21
CA ALA A 309 -11.46 -4.29 -30.80
C ALA A 309 -11.18 -3.06 -29.95
N ILE A 310 -10.21 -2.26 -30.35
CA ILE A 310 -9.77 -1.09 -29.58
C ILE A 310 -9.49 0.08 -30.52
N THR A 311 -9.93 1.29 -30.12
CA THR A 311 -9.53 2.55 -30.73
C THR A 311 -8.75 3.40 -29.73
N ASP A 312 -7.78 4.16 -30.21
CA ASP A 312 -7.01 5.15 -29.47
C ASP A 312 -7.14 6.48 -30.18
N ALA A 313 -8.00 7.35 -29.67
CA ALA A 313 -8.29 8.64 -30.30
C ALA A 313 -7.08 9.58 -30.27
N ALA A 314 -6.26 9.54 -29.23
CA ALA A 314 -5.05 10.36 -29.10
C ALA A 314 -3.97 9.99 -30.13
N ALA A 315 -3.89 8.72 -30.50
CA ALA A 315 -2.95 8.21 -31.49
C ALA A 315 -3.54 8.11 -32.89
N ASP A 316 -4.82 8.43 -33.09
CA ASP A 316 -5.60 8.22 -34.32
C ASP A 316 -5.42 6.78 -34.85
N ALA A 317 -5.52 5.79 -33.97
CA ALA A 317 -5.26 4.40 -34.27
C ALA A 317 -6.42 3.49 -33.88
N SER A 318 -6.59 2.40 -34.62
CA SER A 318 -7.54 1.33 -34.30
C SER A 318 -6.94 -0.03 -34.62
N VAL A 319 -7.39 -1.06 -33.93
CA VAL A 319 -7.08 -2.46 -34.23
C VAL A 319 -8.37 -3.28 -34.26
N THR A 320 -8.47 -4.18 -35.21
CA THR A 320 -9.56 -5.15 -35.30
C THR A 320 -9.39 -6.25 -34.25
N ARG A 321 -10.43 -7.03 -34.00
CA ARG A 321 -10.40 -8.15 -33.06
C ARG A 321 -9.30 -9.16 -33.39
N PRO A 322 -9.14 -9.67 -34.64
CA PRO A 322 -8.04 -10.55 -35.00
C PRO A 322 -6.65 -9.90 -34.85
N GLU A 323 -6.51 -8.62 -35.21
CA GLU A 323 -5.24 -7.91 -35.07
C GLU A 323 -4.85 -7.75 -33.61
N PHE A 324 -5.80 -7.43 -32.73
CA PHE A 324 -5.54 -7.34 -31.29
C PHE A 324 -5.16 -8.71 -30.70
N ALA A 325 -5.87 -9.78 -31.05
CA ALA A 325 -5.54 -11.14 -30.64
C ALA A 325 -4.11 -11.54 -31.06
N ALA A 326 -3.74 -11.27 -32.32
CA ALA A 326 -2.40 -11.47 -32.85
C ALA A 326 -1.34 -10.62 -32.13
N LEU A 327 -1.67 -9.40 -31.76
CA LEU A 327 -0.80 -8.49 -31.02
C LEU A 327 -0.51 -9.03 -29.61
N VAL A 328 -1.54 -9.46 -28.89
CA VAL A 328 -1.42 -10.08 -27.55
C VAL A 328 -0.56 -11.34 -27.62
N ALA A 329 -0.81 -12.20 -28.61
CA ALA A 329 -0.04 -13.42 -28.84
C ALA A 329 1.44 -13.09 -29.12
N THR A 330 1.70 -12.15 -30.00
CA THR A 330 3.08 -11.72 -30.36
C THR A 330 3.82 -11.18 -29.14
N TYR A 331 3.16 -10.38 -28.30
CA TYR A 331 3.76 -9.82 -27.09
C TYR A 331 4.02 -10.89 -26.04
N ALA A 332 3.09 -11.81 -25.84
CA ALA A 332 3.22 -12.93 -24.90
C ALA A 332 4.44 -13.81 -25.27
N GLU A 333 4.57 -14.19 -26.53
CA GLU A 333 5.71 -14.98 -27.01
C GLU A 333 7.02 -14.20 -26.89
N ALA A 334 7.03 -12.92 -27.27
CA ALA A 334 8.21 -12.07 -27.16
C ALA A 334 8.64 -11.88 -25.69
N LEU A 335 7.73 -11.81 -24.75
CA LEU A 335 8.02 -11.77 -23.31
C LEU A 335 8.60 -13.10 -22.84
N HIS A 336 7.97 -14.22 -23.22
CA HIS A 336 8.44 -15.56 -22.87
C HIS A 336 9.86 -15.82 -23.38
N HIS A 337 10.18 -15.46 -24.62
CA HIS A 337 11.53 -15.58 -25.20
C HIS A 337 12.56 -14.70 -24.48
N ARG A 338 12.14 -13.60 -23.85
CA ARG A 338 13.00 -12.74 -23.02
C ARG A 338 13.16 -13.22 -21.59
N GLY A 339 12.70 -14.43 -21.28
CA GLY A 339 12.87 -15.07 -19.99
C GLY A 339 11.81 -14.72 -18.95
N VAL A 340 10.70 -14.12 -19.35
CA VAL A 340 9.55 -13.94 -18.46
C VAL A 340 8.88 -15.29 -18.22
N ARG A 341 8.55 -15.59 -16.96
CA ARG A 341 7.98 -16.88 -16.53
C ARG A 341 6.77 -16.64 -15.63
N LEU A 342 5.99 -17.70 -15.43
CA LEU A 342 4.87 -17.73 -14.48
C LEU A 342 5.30 -17.17 -13.11
N GLY A 343 4.51 -16.27 -12.56
CA GLY A 343 4.76 -15.59 -11.28
C GLY A 343 5.79 -14.45 -11.33
N ASP A 344 6.47 -14.22 -12.46
CA ASP A 344 7.41 -13.10 -12.58
C ASP A 344 6.65 -11.77 -12.57
N ARG A 345 7.12 -10.83 -11.77
CA ARG A 345 6.53 -9.49 -11.66
C ARG A 345 7.15 -8.54 -12.67
N ILE A 346 6.29 -7.86 -13.43
CA ILE A 346 6.67 -6.90 -14.47
C ILE A 346 6.15 -5.52 -14.14
N ALA A 347 7.03 -4.54 -13.95
CA ALA A 347 6.60 -3.15 -13.89
C ALA A 347 6.22 -2.65 -15.28
N VAL A 348 4.94 -2.32 -15.47
CA VAL A 348 4.40 -1.82 -16.73
C VAL A 348 4.43 -0.30 -16.72
N LEU A 349 5.38 0.30 -17.47
CA LEU A 349 5.56 1.75 -17.62
C LEU A 349 5.05 2.25 -18.98
N VAL A 350 4.12 1.52 -19.58
CA VAL A 350 3.50 1.86 -20.86
C VAL A 350 2.38 2.88 -20.59
N PRO A 351 2.32 4.01 -21.32
CA PRO A 351 1.21 4.94 -21.19
C PRO A 351 -0.09 4.32 -21.71
N PRO A 352 -1.26 4.87 -21.33
CA PRO A 352 -2.55 4.47 -21.89
C PRO A 352 -2.52 4.44 -23.41
N SER A 353 -2.79 3.29 -23.99
CA SER A 353 -2.73 3.03 -25.43
C SER A 353 -3.19 1.60 -25.72
N ILE A 354 -3.38 1.25 -26.99
CA ILE A 354 -3.57 -0.13 -27.43
C ILE A 354 -2.45 -1.03 -26.93
N ASP A 355 -1.19 -0.58 -26.97
CA ASP A 355 -0.05 -1.32 -26.48
C ASP A 355 -0.10 -1.62 -24.97
N LEU A 356 -0.60 -0.71 -24.15
CA LEU A 356 -0.77 -0.95 -22.72
C LEU A 356 -1.71 -2.14 -22.48
N ILE A 357 -2.86 -2.14 -23.13
CA ILE A 357 -3.85 -3.20 -23.01
C ILE A 357 -3.24 -4.52 -23.48
N ALA A 358 -2.63 -4.54 -24.65
CA ALA A 358 -1.98 -5.73 -25.21
C ALA A 358 -0.87 -6.28 -24.31
N VAL A 359 -0.03 -5.43 -23.71
CA VAL A 359 1.05 -5.84 -22.78
C VAL A 359 0.47 -6.48 -21.52
N VAL A 360 -0.59 -5.91 -20.94
CA VAL A 360 -1.21 -6.45 -19.72
C VAL A 360 -1.81 -7.83 -20.01
N TYR A 361 -2.56 -7.98 -21.11
CA TYR A 361 -3.11 -9.28 -21.53
C TYR A 361 -2.02 -10.29 -21.86
N ALA A 362 -0.94 -9.87 -22.50
CA ALA A 362 0.23 -10.73 -22.76
C ALA A 362 0.88 -11.21 -21.45
N CYS A 363 1.01 -10.34 -20.45
CA CYS A 363 1.49 -10.73 -19.12
C CYS A 363 0.57 -11.77 -18.48
N TRP A 364 -0.74 -11.52 -18.45
CA TRP A 364 -1.71 -12.44 -17.86
C TRP A 364 -1.68 -13.82 -18.55
N ARG A 365 -1.59 -13.82 -19.87
CA ARG A 365 -1.60 -15.06 -20.65
C ARG A 365 -0.42 -16.00 -20.35
N ILE A 366 0.75 -15.46 -20.04
CA ILE A 366 1.93 -16.24 -19.65
C ILE A 366 2.11 -16.36 -18.12
N GLY A 367 1.08 -15.97 -17.36
CA GLY A 367 1.09 -16.01 -15.90
C GLY A 367 2.03 -15.03 -15.22
N ALA A 368 2.44 -13.98 -15.91
CA ALA A 368 3.25 -12.92 -15.31
C ALA A 368 2.36 -11.90 -14.58
N VAL A 369 2.85 -11.38 -13.46
CA VAL A 369 2.12 -10.44 -12.61
C VAL A 369 2.34 -9.01 -13.10
N ALA A 370 1.30 -8.34 -13.57
CA ALA A 370 1.37 -6.94 -13.99
C ALA A 370 1.43 -6.01 -12.78
N VAL A 371 2.53 -5.28 -12.62
CA VAL A 371 2.70 -4.24 -11.58
C VAL A 371 2.44 -2.89 -12.21
N ILE A 372 1.30 -2.27 -11.84
CA ILE A 372 0.83 -1.02 -12.41
C ILE A 372 0.84 0.05 -11.33
N ALA A 373 1.60 1.11 -11.58
CA ALA A 373 1.69 2.26 -10.69
C ALA A 373 1.35 3.53 -11.46
N ASP A 374 0.42 4.31 -10.92
CA ASP A 374 -0.05 5.56 -11.52
C ASP A 374 1.04 6.64 -11.54
N ARG A 375 1.12 7.40 -12.61
CA ARG A 375 2.00 8.58 -12.73
C ARG A 375 1.72 9.64 -11.68
N GLY A 376 0.49 9.75 -11.19
CA GLY A 376 0.10 10.64 -10.09
C GLY A 376 0.86 10.42 -8.79
N LEU A 377 1.55 9.27 -8.62
CA LEU A 377 2.46 9.02 -7.50
C LEU A 377 3.76 9.86 -7.56
N GLY A 378 4.05 10.48 -8.69
CA GLY A 378 5.31 11.16 -8.95
C GLY A 378 6.51 10.21 -8.98
N LEU A 379 7.69 10.73 -9.37
CA LEU A 379 8.88 9.89 -9.56
C LEU A 379 9.34 9.15 -8.28
N ARG A 380 9.17 9.79 -7.11
CA ARG A 380 9.55 9.17 -5.81
C ARG A 380 8.59 8.04 -5.42
N GLY A 381 7.30 8.25 -5.61
CA GLY A 381 6.27 7.24 -5.35
C GLY A 381 6.40 6.04 -6.30
N LEU A 382 6.59 6.28 -7.59
CA LEU A 382 6.85 5.23 -8.60
C LEU A 382 8.08 4.39 -8.25
N LYS A 383 9.20 5.03 -7.88
CA LYS A 383 10.40 4.34 -7.43
C LYS A 383 10.12 3.46 -6.21
N SER A 384 9.38 3.99 -5.22
CA SER A 384 9.02 3.24 -4.01
C SER A 384 8.13 2.04 -4.34
N ALA A 385 7.12 2.22 -5.18
CA ALA A 385 6.20 1.19 -5.62
C ALA A 385 6.92 0.05 -6.37
N ILE A 386 7.73 0.39 -7.37
CA ILE A 386 8.47 -0.60 -8.18
C ILE A 386 9.46 -1.40 -7.31
N ARG A 387 10.17 -0.73 -6.38
CA ARG A 387 11.07 -1.42 -5.46
C ARG A 387 10.34 -2.36 -4.50
N ALA A 388 9.22 -1.90 -3.94
CA ALA A 388 8.42 -2.70 -3.04
C ALA A 388 7.92 -4.00 -3.69
N SER A 389 7.57 -3.93 -4.99
CA SER A 389 6.94 -5.04 -5.72
C SER A 389 7.91 -6.14 -6.18
N ARG A 390 9.22 -6.06 -5.92
CA ARG A 390 10.18 -7.11 -6.28
C ARG A 390 10.13 -7.47 -7.78
N VAL A 391 10.01 -6.46 -8.66
CA VAL A 391 9.89 -6.71 -10.10
C VAL A 391 11.17 -7.32 -10.68
N LYS A 392 11.01 -8.36 -11.49
CA LYS A 392 12.10 -8.97 -12.26
C LYS A 392 12.31 -8.30 -13.61
N HIS A 393 11.26 -7.67 -14.14
CA HIS A 393 11.27 -7.04 -15.46
C HIS A 393 10.62 -5.67 -15.40
N VAL A 394 11.11 -4.75 -16.24
CA VAL A 394 10.50 -3.43 -16.43
C VAL A 394 10.24 -3.24 -17.92
N ILE A 395 8.99 -2.99 -18.30
CA ILE A 395 8.60 -2.77 -19.69
C ILE A 395 8.09 -1.33 -19.90
N GLY A 396 8.43 -0.72 -21.03
CA GLY A 396 7.92 0.59 -21.43
C GLY A 396 8.64 1.21 -22.62
N PRO A 397 8.24 2.41 -23.03
CA PRO A 397 8.93 3.22 -24.02
C PRO A 397 10.38 3.52 -23.60
N VAL A 398 11.24 3.79 -24.56
CA VAL A 398 12.69 4.02 -24.34
C VAL A 398 12.94 5.05 -23.24
N LYS A 399 12.21 6.17 -23.22
CA LYS A 399 12.37 7.24 -22.22
C LYS A 399 12.04 6.75 -20.81
N ALA A 400 10.94 5.99 -20.63
CA ALA A 400 10.50 5.48 -19.34
C ALA A 400 11.46 4.44 -18.76
N VAL A 401 11.91 3.48 -19.57
CA VAL A 401 12.85 2.44 -19.13
C VAL A 401 14.25 2.98 -18.89
N ALA A 402 14.68 4.00 -19.66
CA ALA A 402 15.93 4.70 -19.42
C ALA A 402 15.91 5.46 -18.08
N ALA A 403 14.82 6.14 -17.78
CA ALA A 403 14.61 6.82 -16.50
C ALA A 403 14.62 5.81 -15.34
N ALA A 404 13.91 4.69 -15.45
CA ALA A 404 13.88 3.64 -14.44
C ALA A 404 15.28 3.08 -14.17
N ARG A 405 16.09 2.88 -15.19
CA ARG A 405 17.49 2.42 -15.07
C ARG A 405 18.39 3.47 -14.43
N LEU A 406 18.34 4.71 -14.92
CA LEU A 406 19.16 5.83 -14.42
C LEU A 406 18.87 6.12 -12.94
N LEU A 407 17.59 6.14 -12.58
CA LEU A 407 17.12 6.40 -11.20
C LEU A 407 17.19 5.15 -10.31
N ARG A 408 17.67 4.02 -10.83
CA ARG A 408 17.80 2.74 -10.10
C ARG A 408 16.50 2.33 -9.41
N TRP A 409 15.38 2.34 -10.15
CA TRP A 409 14.08 1.94 -9.60
C TRP A 409 14.04 0.44 -9.27
N SER A 410 14.60 -0.39 -10.14
CA SER A 410 14.88 -1.81 -9.88
C SER A 410 16.22 -2.18 -10.54
N PRO A 411 17.35 -2.07 -9.84
CA PRO A 411 18.67 -2.19 -10.43
C PRO A 411 18.96 -3.58 -11.04
N ASN A 412 18.22 -4.61 -10.61
CA ASN A 412 18.40 -5.99 -11.06
C ASN A 412 17.36 -6.45 -12.06
N ALA A 413 16.32 -5.64 -12.31
CA ALA A 413 15.30 -6.01 -13.28
C ALA A 413 15.86 -5.95 -14.70
N SER A 414 15.50 -6.91 -15.53
CA SER A 414 15.75 -6.84 -16.96
C SER A 414 14.87 -5.76 -17.59
N ILE A 415 15.45 -5.01 -18.52
CA ILE A 415 14.77 -3.91 -19.22
C ILE A 415 14.23 -4.42 -20.55
N ILE A 416 12.93 -4.31 -20.73
CA ILE A 416 12.23 -4.66 -21.96
C ILE A 416 11.71 -3.39 -22.61
N ARG A 417 12.23 -3.03 -23.78
CA ARG A 417 11.71 -1.88 -24.54
C ARG A 417 10.44 -2.29 -25.26
N LEU A 418 9.40 -1.48 -25.18
CA LEU A 418 8.13 -1.73 -25.90
C LEU A 418 8.40 -1.96 -27.40
N SER A 419 9.24 -1.14 -28.05
CA SER A 419 9.64 -1.30 -29.45
C SER A 419 10.31 -2.65 -29.78
N ALA A 420 10.78 -3.39 -28.79
CA ALA A 420 11.32 -4.73 -29.01
C ALA A 420 10.23 -5.81 -29.08
N LEU A 421 9.03 -5.54 -28.56
CA LEU A 421 7.85 -6.38 -28.71
C LEU A 421 7.19 -6.12 -30.08
N THR A 422 6.99 -4.86 -30.45
CA THR A 422 6.36 -4.48 -31.73
C THR A 422 7.16 -4.93 -32.96
N ARG A 423 8.47 -5.12 -32.83
CA ARG A 423 9.36 -5.63 -33.90
C ARG A 423 9.49 -7.13 -33.93
N SER A 424 8.90 -7.85 -32.99
CA SER A 424 8.92 -9.31 -32.99
C SER A 424 8.10 -9.83 -34.20
N PRO A 425 8.49 -10.98 -34.82
CA PRO A 425 7.74 -11.57 -35.92
C PRO A 425 6.29 -11.78 -35.49
N ARG A 426 5.35 -11.35 -36.31
CA ARG A 426 3.92 -11.58 -36.03
C ARG A 426 3.64 -13.08 -36.03
N VAL A 427 2.99 -13.52 -34.96
CA VAL A 427 2.53 -14.91 -34.85
C VAL A 427 1.24 -15.02 -35.67
N ALA A 428 1.29 -15.75 -36.74
CA ALA A 428 0.17 -15.91 -37.68
C ALA A 428 -0.96 -16.83 -37.17
N LYS A 429 -0.71 -17.55 -36.09
CA LYS A 429 -1.69 -18.46 -35.44
C LYS A 429 -1.58 -18.34 -33.94
N LEU A 430 -2.73 -18.41 -33.28
CA LEU A 430 -2.88 -18.44 -31.80
C LEU A 430 -2.37 -19.75 -31.14
N GLU A 431 -1.47 -20.47 -31.80
CA GLU A 431 -0.81 -21.64 -31.20
C GLU A 431 0.24 -21.15 -30.19
N PHE A 432 -0.22 -21.02 -28.94
CA PHE A 432 0.66 -20.71 -27.82
C PHE A 432 1.59 -21.87 -27.53
N VAL A 433 2.85 -21.70 -27.88
CA VAL A 433 3.90 -22.66 -27.56
C VAL A 433 4.32 -22.48 -26.12
N SER A 434 3.99 -23.46 -25.28
CA SER A 434 4.74 -23.89 -24.09
C SER A 434 4.83 -23.01 -22.83
N ALA A 435 4.10 -21.91 -22.65
CA ALA A 435 3.95 -21.33 -21.32
C ALA A 435 2.81 -22.06 -20.58
N PRO A 436 3.00 -22.52 -19.34
CA PRO A 436 1.89 -23.06 -18.56
C PRO A 436 0.83 -21.98 -18.37
N GLU A 437 -0.44 -22.31 -18.57
CA GLU A 437 -1.53 -21.39 -18.26
C GLU A 437 -1.56 -21.13 -16.75
N PRO A 438 -1.76 -19.86 -16.31
CA PRO A 438 -1.89 -19.56 -14.91
C PRO A 438 -3.17 -20.17 -14.33
N GLY A 439 -3.09 -20.67 -13.11
CA GLY A 439 -4.25 -21.07 -12.33
C GLY A 439 -5.06 -19.85 -11.87
N ALA A 440 -6.34 -20.06 -11.56
CA ALA A 440 -7.21 -18.97 -11.08
C ALA A 440 -6.68 -18.29 -9.80
N ASP A 441 -5.99 -19.02 -8.95
CA ASP A 441 -5.41 -18.50 -7.70
C ASP A 441 -4.00 -17.92 -7.84
N ASP A 442 -3.42 -17.99 -9.03
CA ASP A 442 -2.15 -17.34 -9.32
C ASP A 442 -2.31 -15.82 -9.30
N SER A 443 -1.24 -15.14 -8.87
CA SER A 443 -1.21 -13.67 -8.85
C SER A 443 -1.27 -13.10 -10.25
N ALA A 444 -2.20 -12.17 -10.50
CA ALA A 444 -2.41 -11.52 -11.79
C ALA A 444 -1.88 -10.08 -11.83
N ALA A 445 -2.08 -9.33 -10.75
CA ALA A 445 -1.73 -7.90 -10.72
C ALA A 445 -1.35 -7.39 -9.33
N VAL A 446 -0.54 -6.32 -9.31
CA VAL A 446 -0.33 -5.44 -8.16
C VAL A 446 -0.64 -4.02 -8.62
N LEU A 447 -1.74 -3.46 -8.11
CA LEU A 447 -2.21 -2.12 -8.47
C LEU A 447 -1.85 -1.14 -7.35
N PHE A 448 -1.07 -0.11 -7.65
CA PHE A 448 -0.72 0.90 -6.67
C PHE A 448 -1.71 2.03 -6.63
N THR A 449 -2.25 2.29 -5.45
CA THR A 449 -3.15 3.41 -5.19
C THR A 449 -2.41 4.53 -4.46
N SER A 450 -2.71 5.78 -4.80
CA SER A 450 -2.36 6.92 -3.96
C SER A 450 -3.26 6.89 -2.74
N GLY A 451 -2.76 6.42 -1.60
CA GLY A 451 -3.48 6.57 -0.33
C GLY A 451 -3.71 8.05 -0.03
N ALA A 452 -4.93 8.43 0.36
CA ALA A 452 -5.25 9.81 0.74
C ALA A 452 -4.40 10.34 1.92
N THR A 453 -3.75 9.45 2.68
CA THR A 453 -3.09 9.78 3.96
C THR A 453 -1.73 9.13 4.14
N GLY A 454 -1.09 8.58 3.08
CA GLY A 454 0.18 7.89 3.25
C GLY A 454 0.84 7.41 1.95
N PRO A 455 1.97 6.68 2.05
CA PRO A 455 2.64 6.13 0.88
C PRO A 455 1.73 5.17 0.11
N ALA A 456 1.93 5.10 -1.21
CA ALA A 456 1.15 4.24 -2.10
C ALA A 456 1.14 2.78 -1.62
N LYS A 457 -0.04 2.19 -1.59
CA LYS A 457 -0.26 0.79 -1.22
C LYS A 457 -0.40 -0.05 -2.48
N GLY A 458 0.35 -1.15 -2.56
CA GLY A 458 0.17 -2.14 -3.64
C GLY A 458 -0.96 -3.10 -3.27
N VAL A 459 -2.03 -3.12 -4.05
CA VAL A 459 -3.16 -4.03 -3.90
C VAL A 459 -2.95 -5.22 -4.82
N ARG A 460 -2.96 -6.43 -4.26
CA ARG A 460 -2.72 -7.68 -5.00
C ARG A 460 -4.03 -8.30 -5.46
N TYR A 461 -4.04 -8.77 -6.70
CA TYR A 461 -5.13 -9.53 -7.27
C TYR A 461 -4.65 -10.87 -7.80
N THR A 462 -5.46 -11.91 -7.62
CA THR A 462 -5.36 -13.18 -8.35
C THR A 462 -6.24 -13.11 -9.61
N HIS A 463 -6.05 -14.06 -10.52
CA HIS A 463 -6.89 -14.19 -11.70
C HIS A 463 -8.36 -14.42 -11.32
N ARG A 464 -8.64 -15.26 -10.33
CA ARG A 464 -10.01 -15.54 -9.82
C ARG A 464 -10.76 -14.26 -9.43
N GLN A 465 -10.09 -13.36 -8.74
CA GLN A 465 -10.71 -12.11 -8.28
C GLN A 465 -11.02 -11.17 -9.44
N LEU A 466 -10.14 -11.10 -10.45
CA LEU A 466 -10.39 -10.32 -11.65
C LEU A 466 -11.51 -10.93 -12.51
N TYR A 467 -11.63 -12.27 -12.56
CA TYR A 467 -12.77 -12.94 -13.22
C TYR A 467 -14.07 -12.59 -12.52
N ALA A 468 -14.12 -12.73 -11.19
CA ALA A 468 -15.28 -12.39 -10.39
C ALA A 468 -15.67 -10.90 -10.52
N GLN A 469 -14.69 -10.01 -10.62
CA GLN A 469 -14.92 -8.58 -10.82
C GLN A 469 -15.53 -8.29 -12.20
N ARG A 470 -15.01 -8.92 -13.27
CA ARG A 470 -15.61 -8.85 -14.62
C ARG A 470 -17.07 -9.29 -14.60
N ASP A 471 -17.34 -10.46 -13.98
CA ASP A 471 -18.68 -11.03 -13.93
C ASP A 471 -19.65 -10.16 -13.12
N ALA A 472 -19.16 -9.58 -12.02
CA ALA A 472 -19.93 -8.63 -11.21
C ALA A 472 -20.32 -7.37 -12.02
N LEU A 473 -19.37 -6.79 -12.78
CA LEU A 473 -19.65 -5.64 -13.66
C LEU A 473 -20.64 -6.00 -14.76
N GLN A 474 -20.43 -7.14 -15.42
CA GLN A 474 -21.32 -7.61 -16.47
C GLN A 474 -22.76 -7.78 -15.98
N LYS A 475 -22.92 -8.38 -14.80
CA LYS A 475 -24.24 -8.60 -14.19
C LYS A 475 -24.88 -7.30 -13.71
N THR A 476 -24.12 -6.43 -13.04
CA THR A 476 -24.64 -5.18 -12.47
C THR A 476 -25.18 -4.26 -13.54
N TYR A 477 -24.51 -4.15 -14.69
CA TYR A 477 -24.87 -3.21 -15.76
C TYR A 477 -25.50 -3.88 -16.99
N ASN A 478 -25.85 -5.18 -16.88
CA ASN A 478 -26.44 -5.97 -17.96
C ASN A 478 -25.65 -5.80 -19.27
N ILE A 479 -24.30 -5.97 -19.19
CA ILE A 479 -23.43 -5.79 -20.36
C ILE A 479 -23.56 -6.99 -21.29
N ILE A 480 -23.85 -6.71 -22.55
CA ILE A 480 -24.06 -7.72 -23.59
C ILE A 480 -22.97 -7.65 -24.67
N PRO A 481 -22.77 -8.71 -25.48
CA PRO A 481 -21.69 -8.77 -26.47
C PRO A 481 -21.73 -7.69 -27.57
N THR A 482 -22.91 -7.08 -27.79
CA THR A 482 -23.10 -5.98 -28.77
C THR A 482 -22.79 -4.60 -28.17
N ASP A 483 -22.55 -4.50 -26.87
CA ASP A 483 -22.13 -3.23 -26.27
C ASP A 483 -20.73 -2.81 -26.73
N THR A 484 -20.51 -1.52 -26.65
CA THR A 484 -19.23 -0.86 -26.96
C THR A 484 -18.93 0.16 -25.87
N PHE A 485 -17.69 0.31 -25.51
CA PHE A 485 -17.31 1.00 -24.30
C PHE A 485 -16.26 2.09 -24.52
N VAL A 486 -16.52 3.32 -24.12
CA VAL A 486 -15.51 4.37 -24.03
C VAL A 486 -15.06 4.53 -22.57
N ALA A 487 -13.79 4.27 -22.32
CA ALA A 487 -13.18 4.42 -21.02
C ALA A 487 -12.31 5.66 -20.94
N ALA A 488 -12.80 6.73 -20.32
CA ALA A 488 -12.02 7.92 -19.98
C ALA A 488 -11.22 7.72 -18.67
N PHE A 489 -10.86 6.47 -18.38
CA PHE A 489 -9.96 6.07 -17.31
C PHE A 489 -9.28 4.75 -17.70
N ALA A 490 -8.00 4.82 -18.01
CA ALA A 490 -7.27 3.74 -18.66
C ALA A 490 -7.38 2.34 -17.99
N PRO A 491 -7.38 2.18 -16.64
CA PRO A 491 -7.58 0.88 -16.02
C PRO A 491 -8.90 0.20 -16.37
N PHE A 492 -9.96 0.97 -16.62
CA PHE A 492 -11.26 0.41 -17.01
C PHE A 492 -11.28 -0.08 -18.46
N ALA A 493 -10.43 0.46 -19.33
CA ALA A 493 -10.30 -0.04 -20.70
C ALA A 493 -9.82 -1.51 -20.76
N LEU A 494 -9.17 -2.01 -19.71
CA LEU A 494 -8.79 -3.42 -19.60
C LEU A 494 -10.00 -4.37 -19.53
N TYR A 495 -11.18 -3.89 -19.11
CA TYR A 495 -12.38 -4.73 -19.04
C TYR A 495 -13.04 -4.95 -20.40
N GLY A 496 -12.85 -4.08 -21.38
CA GLY A 496 -13.48 -4.26 -22.70
C GLY A 496 -13.18 -5.61 -23.34
N PRO A 497 -11.90 -5.96 -23.58
CA PRO A 497 -11.56 -7.29 -24.10
C PRO A 497 -11.97 -8.44 -23.18
N ALA A 498 -11.94 -8.26 -21.84
CA ALA A 498 -12.40 -9.28 -20.91
C ALA A 498 -13.90 -9.53 -20.96
N LEU A 499 -14.69 -8.51 -21.32
CA LEU A 499 -16.14 -8.58 -21.53
C LEU A 499 -16.50 -8.97 -22.98
N GLY A 500 -15.50 -9.07 -23.87
CA GLY A 500 -15.72 -9.40 -25.29
C GLY A 500 -16.25 -8.25 -26.13
N ILE A 501 -16.15 -7.01 -25.65
CA ILE A 501 -16.73 -5.81 -26.29
C ILE A 501 -15.65 -4.86 -26.83
N SER A 502 -16.01 -4.04 -27.81
CA SER A 502 -15.13 -3.02 -28.38
C SER A 502 -14.87 -1.89 -27.39
N THR A 503 -13.66 -1.34 -27.38
CA THR A 503 -13.24 -0.32 -26.41
C THR A 503 -12.59 0.89 -27.08
N GLY A 504 -13.04 2.10 -26.73
CA GLY A 504 -12.44 3.37 -27.13
C GLY A 504 -11.67 4.03 -26.00
N LEU A 505 -10.47 4.53 -26.31
CA LEU A 505 -9.69 5.41 -25.44
C LEU A 505 -9.89 6.85 -25.93
N ALA A 506 -10.39 7.74 -25.05
CA ALA A 506 -10.59 9.14 -25.37
C ALA A 506 -9.24 9.90 -25.36
N ASP A 507 -9.13 10.93 -26.20
CA ASP A 507 -7.99 11.85 -26.17
C ASP A 507 -8.08 12.77 -24.95
N MET A 508 -7.29 12.46 -23.92
CA MET A 508 -7.23 13.21 -22.68
C MET A 508 -5.92 13.00 -21.93
N ASP A 509 -5.54 13.95 -21.11
CA ASP A 509 -4.50 13.71 -20.11
C ASP A 509 -5.08 12.92 -18.92
N VAL A 510 -4.74 11.64 -18.85
CA VAL A 510 -5.20 10.73 -17.76
C VAL A 510 -4.72 11.17 -16.38
N THR A 511 -3.69 12.00 -16.29
CA THR A 511 -3.20 12.56 -14.99
C THR A 511 -3.98 13.81 -14.59
N SER A 512 -4.78 14.35 -15.49
CA SER A 512 -5.60 15.55 -15.31
C SER A 512 -6.99 15.32 -15.93
N PRO A 513 -7.87 14.50 -15.31
CA PRO A 513 -9.16 14.10 -15.91
C PRO A 513 -10.05 15.27 -16.35
N GLY A 514 -9.93 16.43 -15.69
CA GLY A 514 -10.63 17.67 -16.08
C GLY A 514 -10.20 18.25 -17.43
N THR A 515 -9.30 17.60 -18.18
CA THR A 515 -8.95 17.98 -19.57
C THR A 515 -9.84 17.32 -20.62
N LEU A 516 -10.66 16.32 -20.26
CA LEU A 516 -11.60 15.69 -21.21
C LEU A 516 -12.67 16.67 -21.64
N THR A 517 -12.71 17.02 -22.91
CA THR A 517 -13.74 17.88 -23.50
C THR A 517 -14.92 17.07 -24.06
N ALA A 518 -16.06 17.69 -24.23
CA ALA A 518 -17.22 17.05 -24.87
C ALA A 518 -16.89 16.56 -26.29
N ALA A 519 -16.19 17.36 -27.07
CA ALA A 519 -15.79 16.99 -28.44
C ALA A 519 -14.84 15.77 -28.45
N ALA A 520 -13.87 15.68 -27.51
CA ALA A 520 -12.97 14.54 -27.43
C ALA A 520 -13.70 13.26 -27.00
N LEU A 521 -14.68 13.38 -26.08
CA LEU A 521 -15.50 12.25 -25.68
C LEU A 521 -16.42 11.79 -26.81
N ASP A 522 -17.06 12.73 -27.53
CA ASP A 522 -17.94 12.46 -28.67
C ASP A 522 -17.18 11.78 -29.83
N ASP A 523 -15.95 12.25 -30.14
CA ASP A 523 -15.10 11.59 -31.14
C ASP A 523 -14.72 10.15 -30.74
N ALA A 524 -14.39 9.93 -29.47
CA ALA A 524 -14.14 8.58 -29.01
C ALA A 524 -15.39 7.69 -29.11
N CYS A 525 -16.58 8.23 -28.78
CA CYS A 525 -17.86 7.53 -28.93
C CYS A 525 -18.16 7.21 -30.40
N ARG A 526 -17.94 8.15 -31.29
CA ARG A 526 -18.10 7.98 -32.75
C ARG A 526 -17.24 6.82 -33.28
N ARG A 527 -15.99 6.71 -32.85
CA ARG A 527 -15.01 5.72 -33.35
C ARG A 527 -15.41 4.28 -33.07
N VAL A 528 -16.13 4.01 -31.98
CA VAL A 528 -16.55 2.67 -31.59
C VAL A 528 -18.08 2.50 -31.59
N ASP A 529 -18.83 3.50 -32.02
CA ASP A 529 -20.30 3.57 -31.88
C ASP A 529 -20.74 3.25 -30.45
N ALA A 530 -20.27 4.05 -29.49
CA ALA A 530 -20.30 3.74 -28.08
C ALA A 530 -21.71 3.63 -27.51
N THR A 531 -21.98 2.53 -26.81
CA THR A 531 -23.19 2.32 -26.01
C THR A 531 -22.96 2.63 -24.53
N MET A 532 -21.71 2.59 -24.07
CA MET A 532 -21.35 2.81 -22.67
C MET A 532 -20.16 3.75 -22.52
N VAL A 533 -20.20 4.60 -21.50
CA VAL A 533 -19.13 5.53 -21.14
C VAL A 533 -18.79 5.38 -19.65
N PHE A 534 -17.50 5.37 -19.34
CA PHE A 534 -16.99 5.58 -17.98
C PHE A 534 -16.12 6.83 -17.93
N ALA A 535 -16.42 7.76 -17.02
CA ALA A 535 -15.59 8.93 -16.77
C ALA A 535 -15.61 9.35 -15.30
N SER A 536 -14.53 9.97 -14.83
CA SER A 536 -14.48 10.51 -13.46
C SER A 536 -15.39 11.73 -13.32
N PRO A 537 -15.82 12.11 -12.09
CA PRO A 537 -16.66 13.29 -11.87
C PRO A 537 -16.03 14.58 -12.42
N ALA A 538 -14.71 14.76 -12.28
CA ALA A 538 -14.01 15.91 -12.82
C ALA A 538 -13.99 15.94 -14.37
N ALA A 539 -13.90 14.77 -14.99
CA ALA A 539 -14.00 14.66 -16.45
C ALA A 539 -15.41 15.01 -16.92
N LEU A 540 -16.46 14.47 -16.31
CA LEU A 540 -17.85 14.78 -16.64
C LEU A 540 -18.18 16.26 -16.45
N ALA A 541 -17.70 16.88 -15.36
CA ALA A 541 -17.90 18.31 -15.15
C ALA A 541 -17.26 19.16 -16.27
N ASN A 542 -16.12 18.75 -16.82
CA ASN A 542 -15.50 19.44 -17.95
C ASN A 542 -16.22 19.16 -19.28
N VAL A 543 -16.73 17.95 -19.47
CA VAL A 543 -17.59 17.60 -20.63
C VAL A 543 -18.80 18.53 -20.65
N VAL A 544 -19.51 18.66 -19.51
CA VAL A 544 -20.66 19.58 -19.39
C VAL A 544 -20.26 21.03 -19.75
N ARG A 545 -19.14 21.50 -19.18
CA ARG A 545 -18.66 22.88 -19.40
C ARG A 545 -18.25 23.18 -20.85
N THR A 546 -17.81 22.17 -21.59
CA THR A 546 -17.31 22.29 -22.96
C THR A 546 -18.29 21.79 -24.01
N ALA A 547 -19.50 21.36 -23.61
CA ALA A 547 -20.51 20.87 -24.53
C ALA A 547 -20.98 21.97 -25.48
N THR A 548 -21.08 21.61 -26.75
CA THR A 548 -21.63 22.45 -27.85
C THR A 548 -22.77 21.68 -28.54
N ALA A 549 -23.47 22.33 -29.47
CA ALA A 549 -24.56 21.69 -30.22
C ALA A 549 -24.09 20.55 -31.16
N ASP A 550 -22.76 20.43 -31.36
CA ASP A 550 -22.18 19.51 -32.37
C ASP A 550 -21.85 18.12 -31.77
N VAL A 551 -22.21 17.84 -30.52
CA VAL A 551 -21.98 16.52 -29.88
C VAL A 551 -23.20 15.62 -30.16
N GLU A 552 -23.11 14.78 -31.17
CA GLU A 552 -24.22 13.95 -31.62
C GLU A 552 -24.16 12.50 -31.15
N HIS A 553 -22.96 11.95 -30.99
CA HIS A 553 -22.74 10.53 -30.70
C HIS A 553 -22.99 10.18 -29.23
N LEU A 554 -22.87 11.17 -28.33
CA LEU A 554 -23.24 11.01 -26.93
C LEU A 554 -24.73 10.69 -26.76
N GLY A 555 -25.58 11.11 -27.69
CA GLY A 555 -27.03 10.81 -27.68
C GLY A 555 -27.37 9.33 -27.81
N LYS A 556 -26.46 8.48 -28.30
CA LYS A 556 -26.64 7.04 -28.48
C LYS A 556 -26.22 6.18 -27.29
N VAL A 557 -25.59 6.79 -26.31
CA VAL A 557 -25.09 6.12 -25.15
C VAL A 557 -26.24 5.66 -24.25
N ARG A 558 -26.31 4.35 -23.94
CA ARG A 558 -27.34 3.77 -23.06
C ARG A 558 -26.93 3.76 -21.58
N LEU A 559 -25.63 3.85 -21.28
CA LEU A 559 -25.10 3.76 -19.93
C LEU A 559 -23.93 4.70 -19.71
N VAL A 560 -24.03 5.57 -18.70
CA VAL A 560 -22.91 6.39 -18.22
C VAL A 560 -22.60 6.03 -16.79
N MET A 561 -21.36 5.65 -16.53
CA MET A 561 -20.86 5.35 -15.19
C MET A 561 -19.85 6.40 -14.73
N SER A 562 -19.94 6.86 -13.49
CA SER A 562 -18.98 7.80 -12.92
C SER A 562 -18.62 7.40 -11.49
N ALA A 563 -17.32 7.23 -11.22
CA ALA A 563 -16.81 6.80 -9.91
C ALA A 563 -15.50 7.47 -9.53
N GLY A 564 -15.06 7.21 -8.30
CA GLY A 564 -13.80 7.70 -7.73
C GLY A 564 -13.96 8.87 -6.76
N ALA A 565 -15.06 9.61 -6.83
CA ALA A 565 -15.50 10.64 -5.89
C ALA A 565 -17.04 10.81 -6.00
N PRO A 566 -17.68 11.46 -5.04
CA PRO A 566 -19.11 11.82 -5.17
C PRO A 566 -19.37 12.65 -6.43
N VAL A 567 -20.44 12.33 -7.13
CA VAL A 567 -20.87 13.08 -8.34
C VAL A 567 -22.03 13.99 -7.97
N PRO A 568 -21.92 15.31 -8.15
CA PRO A 568 -23.04 16.21 -7.91
C PRO A 568 -24.26 15.84 -8.79
N ILE A 569 -25.43 15.77 -8.19
CA ILE A 569 -26.70 15.46 -8.92
C ILE A 569 -26.89 16.42 -10.10
N LYS A 570 -26.55 17.70 -9.93
CA LYS A 570 -26.62 18.69 -11.00
C LYS A 570 -25.77 18.28 -12.21
N THR A 571 -24.53 17.80 -11.98
CA THR A 571 -23.67 17.33 -13.09
C THR A 571 -24.28 16.11 -13.79
N LEU A 572 -24.86 15.16 -13.03
CA LEU A 572 -25.56 14.03 -13.63
C LEU A 572 -26.77 14.46 -14.46
N GLN A 573 -27.57 15.41 -13.97
CA GLN A 573 -28.70 15.98 -14.71
C GLN A 573 -28.28 16.72 -15.99
N GLU A 574 -27.11 17.36 -15.98
CA GLU A 574 -26.57 18.01 -17.16
C GLU A 574 -26.04 16.99 -18.19
N ILE A 575 -25.41 15.92 -17.74
CA ILE A 575 -24.99 14.80 -18.60
C ILE A 575 -26.21 14.06 -19.15
N SER A 576 -27.30 13.88 -18.40
CA SER A 576 -28.52 13.25 -18.93
C SER A 576 -29.17 14.02 -20.09
N ARG A 577 -28.91 15.32 -20.22
CA ARG A 577 -29.33 16.10 -21.38
C ARG A 577 -28.48 15.86 -22.62
N LEU A 578 -27.18 15.54 -22.42
CA LEU A 578 -26.26 15.19 -23.51
C LEU A 578 -26.41 13.72 -23.92
N CYS A 579 -26.84 12.85 -22.99
CA CYS A 579 -27.03 11.43 -23.20
C CYS A 579 -28.48 11.05 -22.80
N PRO A 580 -29.49 11.47 -23.58
CA PRO A 580 -30.91 11.34 -23.18
C PRO A 580 -31.39 9.89 -23.05
N GLU A 581 -30.76 8.95 -23.74
CA GLU A 581 -31.07 7.51 -23.69
C GLU A 581 -30.31 6.77 -22.57
N ALA A 582 -29.40 7.47 -21.85
CA ALA A 582 -28.51 6.82 -20.90
C ALA A 582 -29.12 6.68 -19.51
N GLU A 583 -28.97 5.48 -18.92
CA GLU A 583 -28.98 5.33 -17.48
C GLU A 583 -27.65 5.83 -16.90
N LEU A 584 -27.73 6.74 -15.94
CA LEU A 584 -26.55 7.30 -15.29
C LEU A 584 -26.35 6.67 -13.91
N HIS A 585 -25.20 6.07 -13.69
CA HIS A 585 -24.85 5.34 -12.49
C HIS A 585 -23.63 5.91 -11.78
N THR A 586 -23.65 5.83 -10.45
CA THR A 586 -22.52 6.24 -9.61
C THR A 586 -22.07 5.08 -8.72
N PRO A 587 -21.30 4.12 -9.27
CA PRO A 587 -20.80 3.00 -8.47
C PRO A 587 -19.85 3.46 -7.38
N TYR A 588 -20.04 2.90 -6.20
CA TYR A 588 -19.13 3.02 -5.08
C TYR A 588 -18.22 1.79 -4.99
N GLY A 589 -16.95 2.05 -4.69
CA GLY A 589 -15.94 1.03 -4.47
C GLY A 589 -14.54 1.63 -4.29
N MET A 590 -13.59 0.76 -4.14
CA MET A 590 -12.18 1.09 -3.97
C MET A 590 -11.31 0.07 -4.70
N THR A 591 -10.01 0.35 -4.84
CA THR A 591 -9.10 -0.61 -5.50
C THR A 591 -9.11 -1.98 -4.84
N GLU A 592 -9.37 -2.06 -3.55
CA GLU A 592 -9.44 -3.31 -2.79
C GLU A 592 -10.70 -4.13 -3.09
N VAL A 593 -11.79 -3.47 -3.49
CA VAL A 593 -13.07 -4.11 -3.87
C VAL A 593 -13.92 -3.14 -4.70
N LEU A 594 -14.27 -3.54 -5.92
CA LEU A 594 -15.07 -2.76 -6.87
C LEU A 594 -15.86 -3.70 -7.81
N PRO A 595 -17.17 -3.51 -8.00
CA PRO A 595 -18.07 -2.58 -7.31
C PRO A 595 -18.44 -3.06 -5.90
N VAL A 596 -18.86 -2.14 -5.03
CA VAL A 596 -19.45 -2.46 -3.70
C VAL A 596 -20.94 -2.17 -3.70
N ALA A 597 -21.32 -0.96 -4.08
CA ALA A 597 -22.71 -0.50 -4.17
C ALA A 597 -22.88 0.34 -5.43
N ASP A 598 -24.11 0.50 -5.88
CA ASP A 598 -24.42 1.28 -7.05
C ASP A 598 -25.76 2.01 -6.90
N VAL A 599 -25.87 3.20 -7.48
CA VAL A 599 -27.11 3.99 -7.52
C VAL A 599 -27.26 4.71 -8.85
N SER A 600 -28.46 4.66 -9.41
CA SER A 600 -28.82 5.43 -10.61
C SER A 600 -29.18 6.88 -10.27
N LEU A 601 -29.09 7.79 -11.25
CA LEU A 601 -29.61 9.16 -11.12
C LEU A 601 -31.09 9.18 -10.74
N THR A 602 -31.89 8.31 -11.35
CA THR A 602 -33.32 8.19 -11.05
C THR A 602 -33.56 7.83 -9.58
N ASP A 603 -32.78 6.88 -9.05
CA ASP A 603 -32.88 6.53 -7.65
C ASP A 603 -32.38 7.64 -6.74
N LEU A 604 -31.27 8.31 -7.08
CA LEU A 604 -30.76 9.44 -6.30
C LEU A 604 -31.79 10.56 -6.17
N VAL A 605 -32.50 10.88 -7.25
CA VAL A 605 -33.55 11.89 -7.22
C VAL A 605 -34.73 11.45 -6.35
N ARG A 606 -35.08 10.15 -6.39
CA ARG A 606 -36.16 9.59 -5.57
C ARG A 606 -35.80 9.50 -4.10
N ILE A 607 -34.57 9.10 -3.77
CA ILE A 607 -34.09 8.98 -2.38
C ILE A 607 -33.94 10.37 -1.74
N GLY A 608 -33.48 11.35 -2.53
CA GLY A 608 -33.30 12.72 -2.05
C GLY A 608 -32.03 12.91 -1.20
N THR A 609 -32.04 13.95 -0.38
CA THR A 609 -30.92 14.30 0.52
C THR A 609 -31.05 13.61 1.88
N GLY A 610 -29.93 13.12 2.39
CA GLY A 610 -29.84 12.47 3.71
C GLY A 610 -28.55 12.83 4.43
N GLN A 611 -28.21 12.07 5.45
CA GLN A 611 -26.96 12.26 6.19
C GLN A 611 -25.79 11.59 5.46
N GLY A 612 -25.13 12.34 4.60
CA GLY A 612 -23.98 11.86 3.82
C GLY A 612 -24.28 11.71 2.33
N VAL A 613 -23.43 10.98 1.63
CA VAL A 613 -23.55 10.66 0.22
C VAL A 613 -24.20 9.29 0.06
N CYS A 614 -25.37 9.23 -0.55
CA CYS A 614 -26.00 7.96 -0.91
C CYS A 614 -25.20 7.31 -2.04
N VAL A 615 -24.77 6.07 -1.83
CA VAL A 615 -24.09 5.25 -2.84
C VAL A 615 -24.94 4.06 -3.27
N GLY A 616 -26.21 4.05 -2.87
CA GLY A 616 -27.19 3.05 -3.26
C GLY A 616 -27.09 1.74 -2.52
N LYS A 617 -27.55 0.67 -3.18
CA LYS A 617 -27.59 -0.67 -2.58
C LYS A 617 -26.33 -1.46 -2.92
N PRO A 618 -25.92 -2.39 -2.03
CA PRO A 618 -24.88 -3.34 -2.37
C PRO A 618 -25.20 -4.08 -3.67
N VAL A 619 -24.21 -4.23 -4.53
CA VAL A 619 -24.39 -5.01 -5.76
C VAL A 619 -24.52 -6.51 -5.45
N SER A 620 -25.18 -7.25 -6.32
CA SER A 620 -25.42 -8.69 -6.10
C SER A 620 -24.11 -9.46 -5.87
N GLY A 621 -24.02 -10.14 -4.73
CA GLY A 621 -22.84 -10.88 -4.30
C GLY A 621 -21.82 -10.06 -3.48
N CYS A 622 -22.13 -8.80 -3.14
CA CYS A 622 -21.37 -8.00 -2.20
C CYS A 622 -22.17 -7.82 -0.91
N ASP A 623 -21.59 -8.23 0.21
CA ASP A 623 -22.14 -7.99 1.54
C ASP A 623 -21.52 -6.74 2.14
N VAL A 624 -22.38 -5.89 2.77
CA VAL A 624 -21.96 -4.69 3.47
C VAL A 624 -22.48 -4.72 4.91
N ARG A 625 -21.64 -4.37 5.85
CA ARG A 625 -21.97 -4.24 7.27
C ARG A 625 -21.43 -2.94 7.84
N ILE A 626 -22.04 -2.46 8.91
CA ILE A 626 -21.55 -1.32 9.70
C ILE A 626 -20.94 -1.86 10.99
N ASP A 627 -19.71 -1.46 11.29
CA ASP A 627 -19.05 -1.74 12.56
C ASP A 627 -19.74 -0.97 13.68
N GLY A 628 -20.21 -1.69 14.70
CA GLY A 628 -21.02 -1.12 15.78
C GLY A 628 -20.26 -0.15 16.70
N GLN A 629 -18.93 -0.13 16.67
CA GLN A 629 -18.10 0.75 17.50
C GLN A 629 -17.64 2.00 16.76
N THR A 630 -17.28 1.85 15.50
CA THR A 630 -16.62 2.90 14.71
C THR A 630 -17.51 3.49 13.61
N SER A 631 -18.67 2.89 13.36
CA SER A 631 -19.54 3.16 12.21
C SER A 631 -18.81 2.96 10.86
N GLU A 632 -17.71 2.20 10.84
CA GLU A 632 -16.94 1.89 9.63
C GLU A 632 -17.69 0.87 8.78
N LEU A 633 -17.66 1.06 7.46
CA LEU A 633 -18.17 0.07 6.52
C LEU A 633 -17.20 -1.09 6.39
N LEU A 634 -17.73 -2.29 6.56
CA LEU A 634 -17.07 -3.57 6.29
C LEU A 634 -17.70 -4.19 5.05
N VAL A 635 -16.90 -4.67 4.13
CA VAL A 635 -17.37 -5.26 2.88
C VAL A 635 -16.77 -6.64 2.67
N SER A 636 -17.55 -7.54 2.07
CA SER A 636 -17.11 -8.88 1.66
C SER A 636 -17.68 -9.22 0.30
N ALA A 637 -16.81 -9.62 -0.65
CA ALA A 637 -17.20 -9.99 -2.00
C ALA A 637 -16.21 -10.97 -2.61
N PRO A 638 -16.60 -11.85 -3.54
CA PRO A 638 -15.71 -12.76 -4.24
C PRO A 638 -14.59 -12.07 -5.04
N TRP A 639 -14.84 -10.86 -5.51
CA TRP A 639 -13.86 -10.03 -6.24
C TRP A 639 -13.03 -9.11 -5.34
N MET A 640 -13.14 -9.27 -4.02
CA MET A 640 -12.28 -8.57 -3.07
C MET A 640 -10.82 -8.99 -3.28
N SER A 641 -9.90 -8.02 -3.38
CA SER A 641 -8.47 -8.25 -3.64
C SER A 641 -7.84 -9.27 -2.68
N ALA A 642 -6.73 -9.89 -3.08
CA ALA A 642 -5.97 -10.81 -2.23
C ALA A 642 -5.29 -10.11 -1.04
N GLY A 643 -5.26 -8.78 -1.03
CA GLY A 643 -4.73 -7.95 0.04
C GLY A 643 -3.59 -7.03 -0.39
N TYR A 644 -2.77 -6.60 0.57
CA TYR A 644 -1.71 -5.62 0.34
C TYR A 644 -0.34 -6.26 0.15
N ASP A 645 0.44 -5.72 -0.78
CA ASP A 645 1.79 -6.19 -1.07
C ASP A 645 2.81 -5.58 -0.10
N ALA A 646 3.60 -6.43 0.57
CA ALA A 646 4.63 -6.02 1.54
C ALA A 646 4.14 -5.08 2.66
N LEU A 647 2.86 -5.18 3.06
CA LEU A 647 2.21 -4.38 4.11
C LEU A 647 1.43 -5.28 5.08
N TRP A 648 2.14 -6.25 5.71
CA TRP A 648 1.51 -7.26 6.55
C TRP A 648 0.59 -6.70 7.64
N LEU A 649 1.02 -5.73 8.44
CA LEU A 649 0.17 -5.16 9.51
C LEU A 649 -1.06 -4.44 8.93
N THR A 650 -0.90 -3.72 7.81
CA THR A 650 -2.04 -3.10 7.11
C THR A 650 -3.03 -4.16 6.65
N GLN A 651 -2.54 -5.28 6.10
CA GLN A 651 -3.35 -6.42 5.70
C GLN A 651 -4.08 -7.04 6.91
N HIS A 652 -3.35 -7.29 7.98
CA HIS A 652 -3.89 -7.86 9.22
C HIS A 652 -5.04 -7.01 9.78
N ASN A 653 -4.83 -5.69 9.88
CA ASN A 653 -5.84 -4.76 10.41
C ASN A 653 -7.02 -4.56 9.45
N ALA A 654 -6.79 -4.59 8.14
CA ALA A 654 -7.83 -4.36 7.14
C ALA A 654 -8.71 -5.59 6.87
N ARG A 655 -8.34 -6.78 7.35
CA ARG A 655 -9.02 -8.04 7.02
C ARG A 655 -9.47 -8.80 8.28
N PRO A 656 -10.42 -8.26 9.05
CA PRO A 656 -10.99 -9.01 10.16
C PRO A 656 -11.71 -10.25 9.65
N VAL A 657 -11.56 -11.34 10.39
CA VAL A 657 -12.23 -12.61 10.14
C VAL A 657 -13.31 -12.76 11.20
N VAL A 658 -14.54 -12.96 10.76
CA VAL A 658 -15.69 -13.13 11.67
C VAL A 658 -16.33 -14.48 11.42
N ASN A 659 -16.53 -15.25 12.49
CA ASN A 659 -17.31 -16.49 12.46
C ASN A 659 -18.78 -16.12 12.60
N THR A 660 -19.57 -16.37 11.56
CA THR A 660 -21.00 -16.16 11.56
C THR A 660 -21.67 -17.48 11.16
N ASP A 661 -22.57 -18.00 12.01
CA ASP A 661 -23.36 -19.22 11.76
C ASP A 661 -22.53 -20.44 11.33
N GLY A 662 -21.35 -20.61 11.93
CA GLY A 662 -20.44 -21.73 11.61
C GLY A 662 -19.59 -21.54 10.35
N HIS A 663 -19.73 -20.41 9.67
CA HIS A 663 -18.91 -20.04 8.50
C HIS A 663 -17.93 -18.92 8.86
N THR A 664 -16.70 -19.04 8.37
CA THR A 664 -15.67 -18.04 8.53
C THR A 664 -15.69 -17.08 7.33
N VAL A 665 -16.07 -15.83 7.56
CA VAL A 665 -16.11 -14.78 6.53
C VAL A 665 -15.01 -13.76 6.75
N THR A 666 -14.25 -13.48 5.70
CA THR A 666 -13.25 -12.40 5.70
C THR A 666 -13.90 -11.10 5.23
N TRP A 667 -13.80 -10.07 6.05
CA TRP A 667 -14.28 -8.73 5.74
C TRP A 667 -13.12 -7.81 5.36
N HIS A 668 -13.40 -6.78 4.59
CA HIS A 668 -12.48 -5.67 4.35
C HIS A 668 -12.99 -4.42 5.06
N ARG A 669 -12.13 -3.82 5.88
CA ARG A 669 -12.32 -2.50 6.45
C ARG A 669 -12.06 -1.44 5.40
N THR A 670 -13.09 -0.69 5.01
CA THR A 670 -12.98 0.28 3.90
C THR A 670 -12.27 1.56 4.33
N GLY A 671 -12.27 1.86 5.62
CA GLY A 671 -11.88 3.17 6.15
C GLY A 671 -12.92 4.26 5.90
N ASP A 672 -14.08 3.95 5.32
CA ASP A 672 -15.22 4.86 5.19
C ASP A 672 -16.19 4.63 6.33
N VAL A 673 -16.77 5.70 6.87
CA VAL A 673 -17.81 5.65 7.90
C VAL A 673 -19.17 6.04 7.32
N GLY A 674 -20.24 5.45 7.87
CA GLY A 674 -21.59 5.71 7.38
C GLY A 674 -22.64 4.79 8.01
N HIS A 675 -23.77 4.69 7.35
CA HIS A 675 -24.89 3.86 7.80
C HIS A 675 -25.61 3.19 6.62
N ILE A 676 -26.49 2.28 6.94
CA ILE A 676 -27.45 1.67 6.00
C ILE A 676 -28.83 2.08 6.45
N ASP A 677 -29.60 2.70 5.54
CA ASP A 677 -30.99 3.11 5.84
C ASP A 677 -31.97 1.92 5.86
N PRO A 678 -33.22 2.11 6.31
CA PRO A 678 -34.23 1.05 6.36
C PRO A 678 -34.55 0.43 4.99
N GLU A 679 -34.35 1.18 3.90
CA GLU A 679 -34.56 0.75 2.51
C GLU A 679 -33.36 -0.04 1.96
N GLY A 680 -32.25 -0.13 2.72
CA GLY A 680 -31.04 -0.85 2.40
C GLY A 680 -30.02 -0.05 1.56
N ASN A 681 -30.19 1.27 1.47
CA ASN A 681 -29.20 2.12 0.82
C ASN A 681 -28.04 2.40 1.76
N VAL A 682 -26.83 2.36 1.22
CA VAL A 682 -25.58 2.68 1.92
C VAL A 682 -25.31 4.18 1.79
N TRP A 683 -25.03 4.82 2.92
CA TRP A 683 -24.68 6.24 3.01
C TRP A 683 -23.26 6.42 3.53
N ILE A 684 -22.45 7.21 2.85
CA ILE A 684 -21.07 7.52 3.23
C ILE A 684 -21.03 8.90 3.89
N GLU A 685 -20.58 8.92 5.15
CA GLU A 685 -20.52 10.13 5.96
C GLU A 685 -19.10 10.69 6.11
N GLY A 686 -18.08 9.94 5.65
CA GLY A 686 -16.70 10.39 5.65
C GLY A 686 -15.69 9.25 5.69
N ARG A 687 -14.43 9.64 5.94
CA ARG A 687 -13.34 8.70 6.23
C ARG A 687 -13.17 8.57 7.74
N LEU A 688 -12.93 7.36 8.23
CA LEU A 688 -12.68 7.09 9.65
C LEU A 688 -11.57 7.98 10.23
N VAL A 689 -10.48 8.19 9.48
CA VAL A 689 -9.36 9.06 9.88
C VAL A 689 -9.70 10.55 9.91
N HIS A 690 -10.87 10.96 9.43
CA HIS A 690 -11.34 12.34 9.41
C HIS A 690 -12.56 12.56 10.33
N VAL A 691 -13.01 11.52 11.03
CA VAL A 691 -14.04 11.66 12.07
C VAL A 691 -13.52 12.58 13.14
N ILE A 692 -14.33 13.56 13.54
CA ILE A 692 -13.97 14.57 14.52
C ILE A 692 -14.39 14.04 15.91
N HIS A 693 -13.43 13.78 16.78
CA HIS A 693 -13.67 13.23 18.11
C HIS A 693 -13.92 14.32 19.13
N THR A 694 -15.18 14.76 19.22
CA THR A 694 -15.58 15.82 20.16
C THR A 694 -15.85 15.27 21.57
N SER A 695 -15.90 16.13 22.57
CA SER A 695 -16.30 15.76 23.95
C SER A 695 -17.75 15.23 24.06
N ARG A 696 -18.57 15.39 23.04
CA ARG A 696 -19.96 14.87 22.95
C ARG A 696 -20.06 13.59 22.11
N GLY A 697 -18.95 13.10 21.58
CA GLY A 697 -18.87 11.92 20.72
C GLY A 697 -18.31 12.23 19.32
N PRO A 698 -18.15 11.18 18.50
CA PRO A 698 -17.61 11.31 17.14
C PRO A 698 -18.62 12.01 16.21
N VAL A 699 -18.11 12.85 15.31
CA VAL A 699 -18.89 13.58 14.31
C VAL A 699 -18.26 13.33 12.93
N ALA A 700 -19.04 12.80 12.00
CA ALA A 700 -18.61 12.60 10.63
C ALA A 700 -18.63 13.94 9.85
N PRO A 701 -17.61 14.24 9.02
CA PRO A 701 -17.48 15.55 8.39
C PRO A 701 -18.45 15.80 7.23
N VAL A 702 -18.77 14.78 6.41
CA VAL A 702 -19.48 14.95 5.13
C VAL A 702 -20.91 15.47 5.30
N PRO A 703 -21.72 15.02 6.28
CA PRO A 703 -23.04 15.60 6.51
C PRO A 703 -22.99 17.11 6.79
N LEU A 704 -21.96 17.58 7.52
CA LEU A 704 -21.78 19.01 7.81
C LEU A 704 -21.43 19.79 6.55
N GLU A 705 -20.57 19.23 5.72
CA GLU A 705 -20.14 19.83 4.47
C GLU A 705 -21.30 19.99 3.49
N ILE A 706 -22.11 18.93 3.30
CA ILE A 706 -23.29 18.93 2.42
C ILE A 706 -24.28 20.00 2.86
N ALA A 707 -24.53 20.14 4.15
CA ALA A 707 -25.47 21.13 4.67
C ALA A 707 -25.07 22.58 4.33
N ILE A 708 -23.77 22.85 4.25
CA ILE A 708 -23.23 24.19 3.97
C ILE A 708 -22.99 24.42 2.48
N GLU A 709 -22.65 23.37 1.72
CA GLU A 709 -22.51 23.46 0.25
C GLU A 709 -23.82 23.91 -0.45
N ALA A 710 -24.96 23.77 0.22
CA ALA A 710 -26.24 24.28 -0.26
C ALA A 710 -26.36 25.81 -0.18
N PHE A 711 -25.43 26.52 0.48
CA PHE A 711 -25.48 27.98 0.63
C PHE A 711 -25.07 28.70 -0.66
N PRO A 712 -25.65 29.88 -0.94
CA PRO A 712 -25.23 30.71 -2.08
C PRO A 712 -23.73 31.04 -1.99
N ASN A 713 -23.06 31.10 -3.14
CA ASN A 713 -21.65 31.46 -3.29
C ASN A 713 -20.65 30.47 -2.65
N VAL A 714 -21.08 29.36 -2.09
CA VAL A 714 -20.21 28.29 -1.57
C VAL A 714 -19.82 27.37 -2.71
N THR A 715 -18.53 27.12 -2.87
CA THR A 715 -17.99 26.21 -3.88
C THR A 715 -17.65 24.85 -3.29
N ARG A 716 -17.01 24.86 -2.11
CA ARG A 716 -16.60 23.67 -1.37
C ARG A 716 -16.53 23.95 0.11
N VAL A 717 -16.69 22.90 0.92
CA VAL A 717 -16.61 23.00 2.38
C VAL A 717 -15.70 21.90 2.92
N ALA A 718 -14.92 22.21 3.95
CA ALA A 718 -14.20 21.23 4.75
C ALA A 718 -14.57 21.38 6.22
N ALA A 719 -15.09 20.31 6.81
CA ALA A 719 -15.27 20.20 8.26
C ALA A 719 -14.10 19.41 8.86
N VAL A 720 -13.39 19.99 9.82
CA VAL A 720 -12.19 19.40 10.42
C VAL A 720 -12.17 19.54 11.94
N GLY A 721 -11.57 18.54 12.61
CA GLY A 721 -11.25 18.59 14.02
C GLY A 721 -9.95 19.33 14.30
N VAL A 722 -9.92 20.15 15.35
CA VAL A 722 -8.73 20.87 15.82
C VAL A 722 -8.63 20.72 17.33
N GLY A 723 -7.44 20.39 17.83
CA GLY A 723 -7.18 20.19 19.27
C GLY A 723 -6.77 18.76 19.62
N PRO A 724 -6.71 18.42 20.92
CA PRO A 724 -6.40 17.07 21.36
C PRO A 724 -7.49 16.08 20.94
N VAL A 725 -7.10 14.84 20.65
CA VAL A 725 -8.00 13.74 20.36
C VAL A 725 -9.00 13.57 21.53
N ASP A 726 -10.23 13.18 21.23
CA ASP A 726 -11.39 13.02 22.14
C ASP A 726 -12.02 14.32 22.71
N VAL A 727 -11.40 15.46 22.41
CA VAL A 727 -11.95 16.81 22.77
C VAL A 727 -11.75 17.81 21.64
N GLU A 728 -11.69 17.32 20.41
CA GLU A 728 -11.52 18.16 19.22
C GLU A 728 -12.66 19.17 19.07
N GLN A 729 -12.32 20.35 18.56
CA GLN A 729 -13.25 21.41 18.23
C GLN A 729 -13.54 21.37 16.72
N ILE A 730 -14.83 21.49 16.36
CA ILE A 730 -15.26 21.53 14.97
C ILE A 730 -14.94 22.89 14.36
N VAL A 731 -14.16 22.89 13.27
CA VAL A 731 -13.86 24.07 12.47
C VAL A 731 -14.37 23.84 11.05
N ILE A 732 -15.10 24.84 10.51
CA ILE A 732 -15.61 24.81 9.13
C ILE A 732 -14.78 25.76 8.29
N VAL A 733 -14.25 25.29 7.16
CA VAL A 733 -13.50 26.09 6.19
C VAL A 733 -14.24 26.04 4.84
N ILE A 734 -14.61 27.21 4.33
CA ILE A 734 -15.48 27.39 3.16
C ILE A 734 -14.68 28.03 2.03
N GLU A 735 -14.68 27.39 0.87
CA GLU A 735 -14.21 27.96 -0.39
C GLU A 735 -15.38 28.70 -1.04
N THR A 736 -15.24 30.00 -1.24
CA THR A 736 -16.29 30.85 -1.84
C THR A 736 -15.79 31.53 -3.12
N ILE A 737 -16.72 31.95 -3.97
CA ILE A 737 -16.42 32.54 -5.29
C ILE A 737 -15.65 33.86 -5.13
N ASP A 738 -15.99 34.66 -4.10
CA ASP A 738 -15.46 36.03 -3.90
C ASP A 738 -14.53 36.15 -2.69
N SER A 739 -13.87 35.07 -2.24
CA SER A 739 -13.24 35.03 -0.92
C SER A 739 -11.89 35.71 -0.79
N SER A 740 -11.67 36.25 0.42
CA SER A 740 -10.37 36.47 1.02
C SER A 740 -10.07 35.32 2.03
N ASP A 741 -8.81 34.93 2.18
CA ASP A 741 -8.42 34.01 3.25
C ASP A 741 -8.58 34.70 4.62
N GLY A 742 -9.36 34.12 5.52
CA GLY A 742 -9.56 34.66 6.85
C GLY A 742 -10.81 34.15 7.59
N PRO A 743 -11.08 34.67 8.79
CA PRO A 743 -12.32 34.38 9.49
C PRO A 743 -13.53 34.79 8.64
N ALA A 744 -14.57 33.95 8.60
CA ALA A 744 -15.82 34.31 7.96
C ALA A 744 -16.48 35.51 8.64
N ASP A 745 -17.26 36.26 7.89
CA ASP A 745 -18.05 37.35 8.45
C ASP A 745 -19.10 36.82 9.45
N THR A 746 -19.72 37.77 10.17
CA THR A 746 -20.67 37.46 11.24
C THR A 746 -21.93 36.78 10.69
N GLU A 747 -22.40 37.19 9.52
CA GLU A 747 -23.63 36.70 8.89
C GLU A 747 -23.47 35.24 8.47
N LEU A 748 -22.39 34.92 7.73
CA LEU A 748 -22.06 33.56 7.30
C LEU A 748 -21.79 32.66 8.52
N THR A 749 -21.03 33.18 9.53
CA THR A 749 -20.77 32.43 10.77
C THR A 749 -22.07 32.08 11.50
N HIS A 750 -23.01 33.01 11.58
CA HIS A 750 -24.30 32.77 12.22
C HIS A 750 -25.14 31.75 11.43
N ALA A 751 -25.20 31.89 10.11
CA ALA A 751 -25.91 31.00 9.25
C ALA A 751 -25.37 29.54 9.35
N VAL A 752 -24.03 29.36 9.32
CA VAL A 752 -23.38 28.05 9.48
C VAL A 752 -23.73 27.43 10.84
N ARG A 753 -23.63 28.21 11.92
CA ARG A 753 -23.97 27.71 13.27
C ARG A 753 -25.45 27.34 13.41
N ALA A 754 -26.33 28.08 12.77
CA ALA A 754 -27.75 27.77 12.77
C ALA A 754 -28.06 26.49 11.98
N ALA A 755 -27.44 26.30 10.81
CA ALA A 755 -27.63 25.12 9.97
C ALA A 755 -27.09 23.83 10.60
N LEU A 756 -26.05 23.95 11.42
CA LEU A 756 -25.40 22.80 12.08
C LEU A 756 -25.83 22.60 13.53
N ALA A 757 -26.81 23.33 14.02
CA ALA A 757 -27.34 23.11 15.36
C ALA A 757 -27.90 21.67 15.51
N PRO A 758 -27.70 20.98 16.66
CA PRO A 758 -27.17 21.44 17.93
C PRO A 758 -25.64 21.33 18.11
N LEU A 759 -24.85 21.13 17.05
CA LEU A 759 -23.40 21.01 17.12
C LEU A 759 -22.75 22.35 17.47
N THR A 760 -21.68 22.31 18.24
CA THR A 760 -20.91 23.50 18.60
C THR A 760 -19.80 23.72 17.58
N ILE A 761 -19.91 24.76 16.76
CA ILE A 761 -18.89 25.15 15.77
C ILE A 761 -17.98 26.19 16.38
N ALA A 762 -16.72 25.84 16.60
CA ALA A 762 -15.73 26.70 17.25
C ALA A 762 -15.33 27.88 16.35
N SER A 763 -15.10 27.63 15.07
CA SER A 763 -14.72 28.69 14.14
C SER A 763 -15.20 28.38 12.72
N VAL A 764 -15.49 29.45 11.96
CA VAL A 764 -15.83 29.42 10.54
C VAL A 764 -14.83 30.29 9.79
N TRP A 765 -14.23 29.74 8.74
CA TRP A 765 -13.20 30.40 7.92
C TRP A 765 -13.58 30.37 6.45
N THR A 766 -13.17 31.39 5.70
CA THR A 766 -13.22 31.43 4.25
C THR A 766 -11.82 31.28 3.65
N THR A 767 -11.73 30.69 2.48
CA THR A 767 -10.49 30.52 1.73
C THR A 767 -10.74 30.64 0.24
N LYS A 768 -9.73 31.10 -0.51
CA LYS A 768 -9.76 31.15 -1.97
C LYS A 768 -9.76 29.76 -2.60
N LYS A 769 -9.07 28.81 -1.97
CA LYS A 769 -8.96 27.44 -2.48
C LYS A 769 -8.62 26.46 -1.37
N LEU A 770 -9.44 25.45 -1.22
CA LEU A 770 -9.15 24.32 -0.35
C LEU A 770 -8.07 23.43 -0.97
N PRO A 771 -7.16 22.88 -0.14
CA PRO A 771 -6.21 21.88 -0.61
C PRO A 771 -6.96 20.62 -1.04
N VAL A 772 -6.62 20.11 -2.22
CA VAL A 772 -7.21 18.90 -2.81
C VAL A 772 -6.14 17.89 -3.14
N ASP A 773 -6.51 16.62 -3.28
CA ASP A 773 -5.61 15.57 -3.69
C ASP A 773 -5.11 15.79 -5.13
N ILE A 774 -3.85 15.46 -5.37
CA ILE A 774 -3.17 15.69 -6.66
C ILE A 774 -3.78 14.84 -7.80
N ARG A 775 -4.37 13.69 -7.47
CA ARG A 775 -4.79 12.69 -8.46
C ARG A 775 -6.16 12.96 -9.08
N HIS A 776 -7.14 13.29 -8.25
CA HIS A 776 -8.53 13.45 -8.69
C HIS A 776 -8.94 14.92 -8.77
N ASN A 777 -8.15 15.80 -8.15
CA ASN A 777 -8.43 17.24 -8.01
C ASN A 777 -9.85 17.52 -7.47
N SER A 778 -10.45 16.53 -6.83
CA SER A 778 -11.83 16.51 -6.36
C SER A 778 -11.95 16.20 -4.86
N LYS A 779 -10.99 15.45 -4.28
CA LYS A 779 -11.03 15.09 -2.86
C LYS A 779 -10.30 16.13 -2.02
N ILE A 780 -10.99 16.71 -1.05
CA ILE A 780 -10.39 17.67 -0.11
C ILE A 780 -9.37 16.96 0.80
N ASP A 781 -8.17 17.52 0.93
CA ASP A 781 -7.16 17.07 1.90
C ASP A 781 -7.45 17.66 3.28
N ARG A 782 -8.39 17.03 4.00
CA ARG A 782 -8.81 17.46 5.34
C ARG A 782 -7.68 17.41 6.35
N THR A 783 -6.70 16.56 6.18
CA THR A 783 -5.51 16.49 7.04
C THR A 783 -4.67 17.77 6.92
N ALA A 784 -4.46 18.25 5.69
CA ALA A 784 -3.77 19.51 5.44
C ALA A 784 -4.56 20.70 6.00
N VAL A 785 -5.90 20.71 5.83
CA VAL A 785 -6.79 21.75 6.37
C VAL A 785 -6.74 21.76 7.90
N SER A 786 -6.91 20.61 8.57
CA SER A 786 -6.84 20.50 10.02
C SER A 786 -5.51 21.01 10.58
N LYS A 787 -4.39 20.60 9.95
CA LYS A 787 -3.06 21.06 10.33
C LYS A 787 -2.89 22.58 10.15
N GLN A 788 -3.38 23.15 9.05
CA GLN A 788 -3.33 24.59 8.81
C GLN A 788 -4.16 25.34 9.84
N MET A 789 -5.38 24.91 10.11
CA MET A 789 -6.27 25.54 11.09
C MET A 789 -5.70 25.43 12.50
N SER A 790 -5.10 24.28 12.86
CA SER A 790 -4.41 24.13 14.15
C SER A 790 -3.28 25.16 14.32
N GLN A 791 -2.50 25.42 13.28
CA GLN A 791 -1.41 26.42 13.31
C GLN A 791 -1.93 27.86 13.41
N ILE A 792 -3.00 28.18 12.69
CA ILE A 792 -3.62 29.51 12.69
C ILE A 792 -4.22 29.77 14.07
N LEU A 793 -5.04 28.86 14.60
CA LEU A 793 -5.70 29.04 15.89
C LEU A 793 -4.72 29.02 17.07
N ALA A 794 -3.57 28.37 16.93
CA ALA A 794 -2.48 28.44 17.90
C ALA A 794 -1.59 29.69 17.75
N GLY A 795 -1.86 30.60 16.78
CA GLY A 795 -1.08 31.79 16.52
C GLY A 795 0.33 31.55 15.97
N THR A 796 0.63 30.32 15.49
CA THR A 796 1.96 29.97 14.95
C THR A 796 2.07 30.21 13.44
N LYS A 797 0.95 30.48 12.77
CA LYS A 797 0.85 30.89 11.37
C LYS A 797 -0.17 32.01 11.24
N LYS A 798 0.16 33.03 10.41
CA LYS A 798 -0.77 34.11 10.04
C LYS A 798 -1.66 33.71 8.90
#